data_ed0181fb571f2ad88892ce90ffbfae57
#
_entry.id   ed0181fb571f2ad88892ce90ffbfae57
#
_cell.length_a   1.000
_cell.length_b   1.000
_cell.length_c   1.000
_cell.angle_alpha   90.00
_cell.angle_beta   90.00
_cell.angle_gamma   90.00
#
_symmetry.space_group_name_H-M   'P 1'
#
loop_
_entity.id
_entity.type
_entity.pdbx_description
1 polymer ?
#
loop_
_entity_poly.entity_id
_entity_poly.type
_entity_poly.pdbx_seq_one_letter_code
_entity_poly.pdbx_strand_id
1 'polypeptide(L)'
;MNKKRIIIISVISLFLISCILGIYIYFTKQDKNTTLTVLEKQWIEKNKNDVIDLSIVNNVPVFNYDGEGLFFDFINSMEKNTGLNFNKLSYSKDADPSSDYAFAIKDKIDENDILIYEDNYVIITKNKVKYNNLQKIDEMTVGVLDTDLNNASYYLGKNKGLSFKTYTTVANLIASISTSTNGVDAIILPKTMYLKEIVENEKLNISYDITEMKKYFVLKLGDNKKLNKIFKKYYKKWYKDHYEESFTENFSNSYFSFKQIYEQEKVNFRSKRYSYGFVEYAPFDSLKNKKLIGFNDEIIKEFSRIADIEISFTKYKNYKDLVKAFNENKIDFYLNTSSIDKYDLDVYNTVGAYDSNVAILSKIDNDVKINSEMSLDNYDVLTLKDSKIEKYLTDNKISTKSFDNLKTLLKKKKDTDIIVVDKEVYDTYMYSSLKNYRINYLFNLNNTYNFTNRSISDNKVFNEYFDFYLSYLNVNSLERNVKYTMFKDKITDNKLLIGILLFLILLIIGSTITLILKLKPKKQKLPVSKEDKLKYIDMLTSLKNRNYLNDSIEKWDNSGIYPQAIIIVDLNNIAYINDNYGHEEGDNIIKEAASILFRSQVERTELVRTNGNEFLIYMIEYDEKQVVSYIRKLNKALKELKHGFGAAIGYSMINDELKTVDDAINEATLDMRTNKEELQN
;
A
#
# COMPACT_ATOMS: atom_id res chain seq x y z
N MET A 1 -7.44 50.06 -11.93
CA MET A 1 -7.91 48.99 -11.02
C MET A 1 -7.66 49.41 -9.56
N ASN A 2 -8.67 49.40 -8.71
CA ASN A 2 -8.61 50.00 -7.37
C ASN A 2 -7.57 49.19 -6.50
N LYS A 3 -6.60 49.86 -5.82
CA LYS A 3 -5.57 49.23 -4.97
C LYS A 3 -6.14 48.13 -4.03
N LYS A 4 -7.39 48.28 -3.60
CA LYS A 4 -8.09 47.29 -2.78
C LYS A 4 -8.41 45.96 -3.51
N ARG A 5 -8.74 46.01 -4.80
CA ARG A 5 -8.98 44.80 -5.64
C ARG A 5 -7.70 44.01 -5.89
N ILE A 6 -6.57 44.73 -6.05
CA ILE A 6 -5.26 44.10 -6.25
C ILE A 6 -4.86 43.33 -4.97
N ILE A 7 -5.07 43.91 -3.79
CA ILE A 7 -4.76 43.26 -2.52
C ILE A 7 -5.62 42.00 -2.29
N ILE A 8 -6.92 42.05 -2.61
CA ILE A 8 -7.83 40.89 -2.48
C ILE A 8 -7.43 39.77 -3.43
N ILE A 9 -7.14 40.10 -4.69
CA ILE A 9 -6.67 39.10 -5.67
C ILE A 9 -5.34 38.49 -5.26
N SER A 10 -4.41 39.30 -4.70
CA SER A 10 -3.13 38.82 -4.20
C SER A 10 -3.28 37.86 -2.99
N VAL A 11 -4.19 38.15 -2.05
CA VAL A 11 -4.46 37.28 -0.89
C VAL A 11 -5.11 35.96 -1.32
N ILE A 12 -6.04 36.00 -2.27
CA ILE A 12 -6.67 34.79 -2.83
C ILE A 12 -5.66 33.95 -3.62
N SER A 13 -4.80 34.58 -4.40
CA SER A 13 -3.72 33.89 -5.12
C SER A 13 -2.72 33.26 -4.15
N LEU A 14 -2.33 33.96 -3.08
CA LEU A 14 -1.42 33.44 -2.05
C LEU A 14 -2.01 32.24 -1.32
N PHE A 15 -3.32 32.27 -1.02
CA PHE A 15 -4.02 31.15 -0.39
C PHE A 15 -4.14 29.94 -1.32
N LEU A 16 -4.46 30.16 -2.60
CA LEU A 16 -4.51 29.09 -3.62
C LEU A 16 -3.12 28.49 -3.83
N ILE A 17 -2.08 29.30 -3.89
CA ILE A 17 -0.69 28.83 -3.99
C ILE A 17 -0.30 28.03 -2.74
N SER A 18 -0.68 28.48 -1.53
CA SER A 18 -0.40 27.71 -0.32
C SER A 18 -1.14 26.38 -0.23
N CYS A 19 -2.38 26.31 -0.75
CA CYS A 19 -3.13 25.04 -0.84
C CYS A 19 -2.52 24.10 -1.90
N ILE A 20 -2.10 24.62 -3.04
CA ILE A 20 -1.42 23.83 -4.09
C ILE A 20 -0.06 23.36 -3.58
N LEU A 21 0.70 24.21 -2.88
CA LEU A 21 1.95 23.83 -2.23
C LEU A 21 1.72 22.78 -1.12
N GLY A 22 0.67 22.92 -0.31
CA GLY A 22 0.31 21.93 0.71
C GLY A 22 -0.04 20.55 0.11
N ILE A 23 -0.77 20.55 -1.01
CA ILE A 23 -1.10 19.33 -1.76
C ILE A 23 0.17 18.76 -2.42
N TYR A 24 1.00 19.60 -3.02
CA TYR A 24 2.27 19.21 -3.63
C TYR A 24 3.24 18.63 -2.58
N ILE A 25 3.39 19.27 -1.43
CA ILE A 25 4.20 18.80 -0.29
C ILE A 25 3.66 17.47 0.25
N TYR A 26 2.32 17.30 0.33
CA TYR A 26 1.71 16.04 0.74
C TYR A 26 2.04 14.89 -0.21
N PHE A 27 1.99 15.12 -1.52
CA PHE A 27 2.32 14.11 -2.53
C PHE A 27 3.85 13.87 -2.66
N THR A 28 4.68 14.90 -2.49
CA THR A 28 6.15 14.76 -2.58
C THR A 28 6.78 14.19 -1.30
N LYS A 29 6.13 14.33 -0.13
CA LYS A 29 6.60 13.71 1.12
C LYS A 29 6.67 12.18 1.08
N GLN A 30 5.94 11.52 0.15
CA GLN A 30 5.99 10.06 0.01
C GLN A 30 7.27 9.55 -0.68
N ASP A 31 7.96 10.35 -1.50
CA ASP A 31 9.09 9.85 -2.30
C ASP A 31 10.48 10.00 -1.64
N LYS A 32 10.64 10.88 -0.66
CA LYS A 32 11.94 11.11 0.00
C LYS A 32 12.54 9.88 0.72
N ASN A 33 11.72 8.87 1.05
CA ASN A 33 12.18 7.66 1.75
C ASN A 33 12.60 6.50 0.82
N THR A 34 12.64 6.71 -0.49
CA THR A 34 12.98 5.68 -1.48
C THR A 34 14.27 5.98 -2.25
N THR A 35 14.77 7.22 -2.21
CA THR A 35 15.99 7.61 -2.93
C THR A 35 17.23 7.40 -2.08
N LEU A 36 18.28 6.85 -2.71
CA LEU A 36 19.59 6.69 -2.08
C LEU A 36 20.29 8.05 -1.97
N THR A 37 20.83 8.37 -0.80
CA THR A 37 21.63 9.58 -0.56
C THR A 37 23.00 9.46 -1.26
N VAL A 38 23.70 10.57 -1.38
CA VAL A 38 25.07 10.61 -1.92
C VAL A 38 26.01 9.70 -1.12
N LEU A 39 25.91 9.70 0.20
CA LEU A 39 26.73 8.85 1.08
C LEU A 39 26.41 7.36 0.88
N GLU A 40 25.17 6.99 0.64
CA GLU A 40 24.78 5.61 0.34
C GLU A 40 25.31 5.20 -1.05
N LYS A 41 25.25 6.07 -2.06
CA LYS A 41 25.84 5.83 -3.39
C LYS A 41 27.36 5.70 -3.35
N GLN A 42 28.05 6.58 -2.59
CA GLN A 42 29.49 6.49 -2.37
C GLN A 42 29.87 5.19 -1.65
N TRP A 43 29.06 4.77 -0.67
CA TRP A 43 29.28 3.49 -0.01
C TRP A 43 29.14 2.32 -0.99
N ILE A 44 28.13 2.33 -1.85
CA ILE A 44 27.94 1.34 -2.90
C ILE A 44 29.17 1.29 -3.84
N GLU A 45 29.60 2.44 -4.36
CA GLU A 45 30.77 2.52 -5.24
C GLU A 45 32.06 1.97 -4.60
N LYS A 46 32.23 2.24 -3.30
CA LYS A 46 33.39 1.73 -2.55
C LYS A 46 33.35 0.23 -2.33
N ASN A 47 32.15 -0.36 -2.16
CA ASN A 47 31.98 -1.76 -1.77
C ASN A 47 31.45 -2.64 -2.93
N LYS A 48 31.33 -2.14 -4.15
CA LYS A 48 30.80 -2.91 -5.29
C LYS A 48 31.67 -4.11 -5.70
N ASN A 49 32.95 -4.10 -5.32
CA ASN A 49 33.86 -5.22 -5.57
C ASN A 49 33.87 -6.24 -4.40
N ASP A 50 33.29 -5.90 -3.29
CA ASP A 50 33.15 -6.80 -2.16
C ASP A 50 31.97 -7.76 -2.40
N VAL A 51 32.13 -9.00 -1.98
CA VAL A 51 31.06 -10.01 -2.06
C VAL A 51 30.32 -10.05 -0.73
N ILE A 52 29.02 -9.84 -0.78
CA ILE A 52 28.14 -9.88 0.39
C ILE A 52 27.46 -11.24 0.44
N ASP A 53 27.70 -12.02 1.49
CA ASP A 53 27.03 -13.29 1.68
C ASP A 53 25.56 -13.05 2.06
N LEU A 54 24.66 -13.70 1.31
CA LEU A 54 23.21 -13.64 1.50
C LEU A 54 22.62 -15.05 1.50
N SER A 55 22.18 -15.51 2.64
CA SER A 55 21.47 -16.79 2.75
C SER A 55 20.06 -16.67 2.19
N ILE A 56 19.63 -17.64 1.39
CA ILE A 56 18.29 -17.68 0.81
C ILE A 56 17.64 -19.02 1.13
N VAL A 57 16.54 -19.00 1.90
CA VAL A 57 15.77 -20.20 2.20
C VAL A 57 15.22 -20.78 0.89
N ASN A 58 15.39 -22.11 0.68
CA ASN A 58 14.95 -22.79 -0.54
C ASN A 58 13.66 -23.58 -0.34
N ASN A 59 13.13 -24.14 -1.43
CA ASN A 59 11.89 -24.91 -1.49
C ASN A 59 10.68 -24.15 -0.89
N VAL A 60 10.62 -22.86 -1.19
CA VAL A 60 9.51 -21.97 -0.82
C VAL A 60 8.86 -21.47 -2.11
N PRO A 61 7.73 -22.07 -2.51
CA PRO A 61 7.03 -21.67 -3.75
C PRO A 61 6.82 -20.16 -3.83
N VAL A 62 6.83 -19.61 -5.05
CA VAL A 62 6.71 -18.17 -5.32
C VAL A 62 7.96 -17.36 -4.95
N PHE A 63 8.66 -17.70 -3.87
CA PHE A 63 9.75 -16.90 -3.31
C PHE A 63 11.15 -17.41 -3.67
N ASN A 64 11.36 -18.70 -3.51
CA ASN A 64 12.55 -19.42 -3.98
C ASN A 64 12.22 -20.89 -4.21
N TYR A 65 11.98 -21.26 -5.44
CA TYR A 65 11.82 -22.64 -5.85
C TYR A 65 12.72 -22.91 -7.04
N ASP A 66 13.62 -23.89 -6.91
CA ASP A 66 14.63 -24.24 -7.92
C ASP A 66 15.55 -23.08 -8.35
N GLY A 67 15.80 -22.10 -7.48
CA GLY A 67 16.69 -20.97 -7.75
C GLY A 67 16.02 -19.79 -8.47
N GLU A 68 14.70 -19.82 -8.59
CA GLU A 68 13.87 -18.77 -9.16
C GLU A 68 12.83 -18.30 -8.14
N GLY A 69 12.30 -17.10 -8.30
CA GLY A 69 11.25 -16.55 -7.46
C GLY A 69 11.51 -15.14 -6.97
N LEU A 70 10.57 -14.60 -6.24
CA LEU A 70 10.51 -13.21 -5.81
C LEU A 70 11.77 -12.75 -5.06
N PHE A 71 12.41 -13.60 -4.27
CA PHE A 71 13.65 -13.26 -3.58
C PHE A 71 14.78 -12.99 -4.56
N PHE A 72 14.86 -13.81 -5.62
CA PHE A 72 15.86 -13.63 -6.69
C PHE A 72 15.54 -12.41 -7.54
N ASP A 73 14.26 -12.16 -7.87
CA ASP A 73 13.86 -10.99 -8.66
C ASP A 73 14.27 -9.70 -7.95
N PHE A 74 14.03 -9.63 -6.63
CA PHE A 74 14.45 -8.48 -5.83
C PHE A 74 15.97 -8.33 -5.80
N ILE A 75 16.73 -9.39 -5.48
CA ILE A 75 18.20 -9.30 -5.37
C ILE A 75 18.86 -9.06 -6.72
N ASN A 76 18.43 -9.74 -7.78
CA ASN A 76 18.95 -9.52 -9.13
C ASN A 76 18.69 -8.08 -9.62
N SER A 77 17.50 -7.54 -9.30
CA SER A 77 17.18 -6.13 -9.55
C SER A 77 18.11 -5.20 -8.78
N MET A 78 18.42 -5.51 -7.52
CA MET A 78 19.33 -4.73 -6.70
C MET A 78 20.76 -4.79 -7.22
N GLU A 79 21.29 -5.97 -7.56
CA GLU A 79 22.61 -6.14 -8.20
C GLU A 79 22.71 -5.31 -9.47
N LYS A 80 21.73 -5.44 -10.36
CA LYS A 80 21.70 -4.73 -11.65
C LYS A 80 21.72 -3.21 -11.48
N ASN A 81 20.97 -2.68 -10.51
CA ASN A 81 20.80 -1.24 -10.36
C ASN A 81 21.85 -0.58 -9.45
N THR A 82 22.51 -1.33 -8.58
CA THR A 82 23.49 -0.80 -7.63
C THR A 82 24.91 -1.22 -7.95
N GLY A 83 25.11 -2.33 -8.66
CA GLY A 83 26.43 -2.94 -8.89
C GLY A 83 26.99 -3.66 -7.66
N LEU A 84 26.21 -3.82 -6.58
CA LEU A 84 26.60 -4.68 -5.46
C LEU A 84 26.58 -6.14 -5.90
N ASN A 85 27.45 -6.95 -5.30
CA ASN A 85 27.61 -8.37 -5.63
C ASN A 85 27.21 -9.23 -4.43
N PHE A 86 26.23 -10.12 -4.63
CA PHE A 86 25.73 -11.02 -3.58
C PHE A 86 26.11 -12.47 -3.87
N ASN A 87 26.78 -13.12 -2.92
CA ASN A 87 26.97 -14.57 -2.92
C ASN A 87 25.73 -15.24 -2.30
N LYS A 88 24.91 -15.85 -3.14
CA LYS A 88 23.61 -16.42 -2.79
C LYS A 88 23.78 -17.83 -2.24
N LEU A 89 23.67 -17.97 -0.92
CA LEU A 89 23.86 -19.23 -0.19
C LEU A 89 22.51 -19.87 0.10
N SER A 90 22.22 -20.99 -0.55
CA SER A 90 20.95 -21.70 -0.35
C SER A 90 20.98 -22.49 0.96
N TYR A 91 19.88 -22.48 1.73
CA TYR A 91 19.71 -23.27 2.94
C TYR A 91 18.29 -23.82 3.09
N SER A 92 18.13 -24.93 3.84
CA SER A 92 16.83 -25.57 4.07
C SER A 92 15.93 -24.78 5.01
N LYS A 93 14.61 -24.90 4.85
CA LYS A 93 13.60 -24.35 5.77
C LYS A 93 13.80 -24.74 7.24
N ASP A 94 14.39 -25.92 7.47
CA ASP A 94 14.60 -26.51 8.81
C ASP A 94 16.00 -26.19 9.38
N ALA A 95 16.80 -25.37 8.69
CA ALA A 95 18.14 -24.99 9.10
C ALA A 95 18.23 -23.48 9.38
N ASP A 96 19.26 -23.08 10.14
CA ASP A 96 19.57 -21.68 10.34
C ASP A 96 20.38 -21.13 9.14
N PRO A 97 20.19 -19.85 8.79
CA PRO A 97 20.98 -19.21 7.75
C PRO A 97 22.45 -19.08 8.18
N SER A 98 23.37 -19.31 7.25
CA SER A 98 24.83 -19.26 7.47
C SER A 98 25.39 -17.82 7.45
N SER A 99 24.65 -16.84 6.95
CA SER A 99 25.08 -15.44 6.84
C SER A 99 24.19 -14.50 7.65
N ASP A 100 24.75 -13.32 7.98
CA ASP A 100 24.03 -12.28 8.75
C ASP A 100 22.82 -11.73 7.99
N TYR A 101 22.93 -11.64 6.65
CA TYR A 101 21.85 -11.28 5.77
C TYR A 101 21.15 -12.53 5.25
N ALA A 102 19.84 -12.61 5.42
CA ALA A 102 19.12 -13.80 4.99
C ALA A 102 17.66 -13.51 4.61
N PHE A 103 17.19 -14.11 3.52
CA PHE A 103 15.77 -14.34 3.35
C PHE A 103 15.36 -15.55 4.18
N ALA A 104 14.47 -15.31 5.13
CA ALA A 104 14.09 -16.29 6.15
C ALA A 104 12.58 -16.32 6.37
N ILE A 105 12.10 -17.41 6.98
CA ILE A 105 10.72 -17.56 7.43
C ILE A 105 10.72 -17.55 8.95
N LYS A 106 9.89 -16.69 9.55
CA LYS A 106 9.83 -16.50 11.02
C LYS A 106 8.39 -16.52 11.52
N ASP A 107 8.23 -16.80 12.82
CA ASP A 107 6.95 -16.68 13.53
C ASP A 107 6.66 -15.24 13.99
N LYS A 108 7.69 -14.42 14.10
CA LYS A 108 7.59 -13.00 14.49
C LYS A 108 8.60 -12.18 13.73
N ILE A 109 8.23 -10.93 13.48
CA ILE A 109 9.09 -9.94 12.81
C ILE A 109 9.96 -9.27 13.88
N ASP A 110 11.26 -9.21 13.65
CA ASP A 110 12.20 -8.46 14.48
C ASP A 110 12.32 -7.02 13.98
N GLU A 111 12.79 -6.10 14.84
CA GLU A 111 12.91 -4.67 14.53
C GLU A 111 13.80 -4.37 13.30
N ASN A 112 14.79 -5.22 13.06
CA ASN A 112 15.71 -5.09 11.92
C ASN A 112 15.26 -5.81 10.65
N ASP A 113 14.16 -6.56 10.67
CA ASP A 113 13.70 -7.29 9.50
C ASP A 113 12.99 -6.36 8.50
N ILE A 114 13.09 -6.71 7.23
CA ILE A 114 12.21 -6.19 6.19
C ILE A 114 11.15 -7.23 5.91
N LEU A 115 9.89 -6.92 6.19
CA LEU A 115 8.76 -7.80 5.87
C LEU A 115 8.59 -7.86 4.34
N ILE A 116 8.62 -9.09 3.81
CA ILE A 116 8.39 -9.37 2.39
C ILE A 116 6.96 -9.84 2.17
N TYR A 117 6.50 -10.81 2.97
CA TYR A 117 5.17 -11.41 2.80
C TYR A 117 4.63 -11.96 4.13
N GLU A 118 3.31 -11.90 4.30
CA GLU A 118 2.61 -12.56 5.40
C GLU A 118 1.85 -13.76 4.86
N ASP A 119 2.25 -14.96 5.26
CA ASP A 119 1.62 -16.21 4.86
C ASP A 119 0.63 -16.68 5.91
N ASN A 120 -0.64 -16.60 5.59
CA ASN A 120 -1.70 -17.05 6.48
C ASN A 120 -1.72 -18.58 6.55
N TYR A 121 -1.98 -19.11 7.74
CA TYR A 121 -2.35 -20.49 7.88
C TYR A 121 -3.78 -20.74 7.35
N VAL A 122 -4.00 -21.93 6.84
CA VAL A 122 -5.29 -22.36 6.31
C VAL A 122 -5.70 -23.71 6.87
N ILE A 123 -7.00 -23.92 7.01
CA ILE A 123 -7.59 -25.24 7.22
C ILE A 123 -7.81 -25.85 5.84
N ILE A 124 -7.28 -27.04 5.66
CA ILE A 124 -7.34 -27.83 4.43
C ILE A 124 -8.16 -29.09 4.71
N THR A 125 -9.15 -29.39 3.87
CA THR A 125 -10.00 -30.56 3.95
C THR A 125 -9.99 -31.37 2.65
N LYS A 126 -10.51 -32.60 2.68
CA LYS A 126 -10.77 -33.40 1.46
C LYS A 126 -11.94 -32.85 0.66
N ASN A 127 -12.91 -32.28 1.31
CA ASN A 127 -14.13 -31.83 0.70
C ASN A 127 -13.91 -30.49 0.00
N LYS A 128 -14.46 -30.34 -1.18
CA LYS A 128 -14.45 -29.11 -1.95
C LYS A 128 -15.44 -28.09 -1.35
N VAL A 129 -15.20 -27.70 -0.10
CA VAL A 129 -16.03 -26.75 0.68
C VAL A 129 -15.15 -25.61 1.16
N LYS A 130 -15.66 -24.39 1.03
CA LYS A 130 -15.06 -23.19 1.62
C LYS A 130 -15.96 -22.66 2.73
N TYR A 131 -15.39 -22.43 3.90
CA TYR A 131 -16.08 -21.87 5.05
C TYR A 131 -15.72 -20.40 5.20
N ASN A 132 -16.71 -19.53 5.27
CA ASN A 132 -16.53 -18.10 5.53
C ASN A 132 -16.65 -17.75 7.01
N ASN A 133 -17.01 -18.72 7.85
CA ASN A 133 -17.13 -18.56 9.28
C ASN A 133 -16.58 -19.79 10.01
N LEU A 134 -15.71 -19.56 11.00
CA LEU A 134 -15.12 -20.59 11.84
C LEU A 134 -16.18 -21.44 12.60
N GLN A 135 -17.33 -20.83 12.94
CA GLN A 135 -18.43 -21.55 13.63
C GLN A 135 -19.04 -22.71 12.83
N LYS A 136 -18.83 -22.73 11.51
CA LYS A 136 -19.26 -23.84 10.64
C LYS A 136 -18.27 -25.00 10.61
N ILE A 137 -17.12 -24.85 11.25
CA ILE A 137 -16.05 -25.87 11.37
C ILE A 137 -16.18 -26.50 12.75
N ASP A 138 -17.25 -27.26 12.99
CA ASP A 138 -17.51 -27.94 14.25
C ASP A 138 -17.22 -29.44 14.14
N GLU A 139 -16.89 -30.07 15.27
CA GLU A 139 -16.74 -31.52 15.47
C GLU A 139 -15.67 -32.18 14.54
N MET A 140 -14.59 -31.43 14.23
CA MET A 140 -13.50 -31.93 13.40
C MET A 140 -12.27 -32.31 14.23
N THR A 141 -11.62 -33.42 13.84
CA THR A 141 -10.24 -33.71 14.26
C THR A 141 -9.29 -33.05 13.29
N VAL A 142 -8.50 -32.12 13.76
CA VAL A 142 -7.60 -31.28 12.97
C VAL A 142 -6.14 -31.69 13.22
N GLY A 143 -5.45 -32.10 12.14
CA GLY A 143 -4.02 -32.35 12.17
C GLY A 143 -3.22 -31.03 12.20
N VAL A 144 -2.16 -30.99 13.00
CA VAL A 144 -1.30 -29.81 13.11
C VAL A 144 0.14 -30.25 13.35
N LEU A 145 1.14 -29.47 12.93
CA LEU A 145 2.53 -29.72 13.29
C LEU A 145 2.74 -29.48 14.80
N ASP A 146 3.61 -30.26 15.42
CA ASP A 146 3.95 -30.13 16.86
C ASP A 146 4.37 -28.68 17.19
N THR A 147 5.13 -28.04 16.31
CA THR A 147 5.60 -26.66 16.46
C THR A 147 4.47 -25.63 16.43
N ASP A 148 3.36 -25.94 15.79
CA ASP A 148 2.25 -25.01 15.56
C ASP A 148 1.05 -25.23 16.49
N LEU A 149 1.07 -26.31 17.30
CA LEU A 149 -0.05 -26.70 18.18
C LEU A 149 -0.48 -25.56 19.12
N ASN A 150 0.47 -24.89 19.75
CA ASN A 150 0.16 -23.82 20.71
C ASN A 150 -0.58 -22.66 20.05
N ASN A 151 -0.14 -22.27 18.85
CA ASN A 151 -0.79 -21.19 18.07
C ASN A 151 -2.17 -21.64 17.58
N ALA A 152 -2.29 -22.85 17.02
CA ALA A 152 -3.56 -23.40 16.57
C ALA A 152 -4.57 -23.48 17.73
N SER A 153 -4.14 -24.00 18.88
CA SER A 153 -4.97 -24.09 20.09
C SER A 153 -5.40 -22.70 20.61
N TYR A 154 -4.52 -21.71 20.53
CA TYR A 154 -4.81 -20.35 20.96
C TYR A 154 -5.87 -19.67 20.09
N TYR A 155 -5.73 -19.75 18.76
CA TYR A 155 -6.61 -19.08 17.82
C TYR A 155 -7.91 -19.83 17.53
N LEU A 156 -7.88 -21.17 17.51
CA LEU A 156 -9.00 -22.02 17.15
C LEU A 156 -9.64 -22.74 18.34
N GLY A 157 -8.94 -22.93 19.44
CA GLY A 157 -9.39 -23.74 20.59
C GLY A 157 -10.61 -23.18 21.34
N LYS A 158 -11.06 -21.97 20.99
CA LYS A 158 -12.35 -21.41 21.48
C LYS A 158 -13.56 -22.06 20.79
N ASN A 159 -13.38 -22.75 19.69
CA ASN A 159 -14.40 -23.56 19.02
C ASN A 159 -14.56 -24.90 19.77
N LYS A 160 -15.69 -25.12 20.35
CA LYS A 160 -15.94 -26.24 21.27
C LYS A 160 -15.93 -27.63 20.61
N GLY A 161 -15.90 -27.73 19.29
CA GLY A 161 -15.98 -28.98 18.55
C GLY A 161 -14.65 -29.43 17.91
N LEU A 162 -13.55 -28.66 18.03
CA LEU A 162 -12.27 -29.02 17.43
C LEU A 162 -11.38 -29.82 18.37
N SER A 163 -10.86 -30.95 17.90
CA SER A 163 -9.78 -31.71 18.54
C SER A 163 -8.51 -31.64 17.69
N PHE A 164 -7.33 -31.55 18.33
CA PHE A 164 -6.06 -31.45 17.63
C PHE A 164 -5.26 -32.73 17.75
N LYS A 165 -4.70 -33.19 16.62
CA LYS A 165 -3.74 -34.29 16.56
C LYS A 165 -2.42 -33.79 15.98
N THR A 166 -1.32 -34.03 16.67
CA THR A 166 0.00 -33.52 16.29
C THR A 166 0.78 -34.46 15.40
N TYR A 167 1.63 -33.87 14.55
CA TYR A 167 2.51 -34.56 13.63
C TYR A 167 3.88 -33.88 13.62
N THR A 168 4.95 -34.67 13.52
CA THR A 168 6.34 -34.18 13.51
C THR A 168 6.80 -33.70 12.14
N THR A 169 6.16 -34.19 11.06
CA THR A 169 6.54 -33.81 9.68
C THR A 169 5.31 -33.47 8.84
N VAL A 170 5.50 -32.58 7.87
CA VAL A 170 4.46 -32.19 6.90
C VAL A 170 3.99 -33.39 6.06
N ALA A 171 4.90 -34.29 5.69
CA ALA A 171 4.56 -35.49 4.93
C ALA A 171 3.57 -36.38 5.71
N ASN A 172 3.82 -36.61 7.00
CA ASN A 172 2.92 -37.39 7.87
C ASN A 172 1.59 -36.66 8.09
N LEU A 173 1.62 -35.34 8.22
CA LEU A 173 0.45 -34.49 8.38
C LEU A 173 -0.45 -34.57 7.13
N ILE A 174 0.10 -34.44 5.93
CA ILE A 174 -0.64 -34.57 4.66
C ILE A 174 -1.15 -36.01 4.46
N ALA A 175 -0.33 -37.02 4.78
CA ALA A 175 -0.77 -38.41 4.69
C ALA A 175 -1.95 -38.71 5.62
N SER A 176 -2.03 -38.07 6.79
CA SER A 176 -3.07 -38.32 7.77
C SER A 176 -4.48 -37.96 7.29
N ILE A 177 -4.63 -36.95 6.43
CA ILE A 177 -5.93 -36.57 5.87
C ILE A 177 -6.40 -37.62 4.83
N SER A 178 -5.50 -38.41 4.25
CA SER A 178 -5.81 -39.40 3.21
C SER A 178 -6.19 -40.77 3.77
N THR A 179 -5.92 -41.06 5.04
CA THR A 179 -6.18 -42.37 5.66
C THR A 179 -7.62 -42.48 6.15
N SER A 180 -8.22 -43.66 5.95
CA SER A 180 -9.60 -43.96 6.37
C SER A 180 -9.71 -44.39 7.84
N THR A 181 -8.62 -44.87 8.44
CA THR A 181 -8.54 -45.32 9.84
C THR A 181 -7.56 -44.47 10.63
N ASN A 182 -8.01 -43.88 11.72
CA ASN A 182 -7.24 -42.92 12.53
C ASN A 182 -6.75 -41.66 11.81
N GLY A 183 -7.35 -41.29 10.68
CA GLY A 183 -7.08 -40.06 9.95
C GLY A 183 -7.60 -38.82 10.69
N VAL A 184 -7.37 -37.66 10.07
CA VAL A 184 -7.94 -36.38 10.50
C VAL A 184 -8.92 -35.88 9.45
N ASP A 185 -9.89 -35.05 9.87
CA ASP A 185 -10.88 -34.46 8.97
C ASP A 185 -10.29 -33.26 8.21
N ALA A 186 -9.36 -32.57 8.84
CA ALA A 186 -8.67 -31.40 8.29
C ALA A 186 -7.23 -31.31 8.76
N ILE A 187 -6.42 -30.52 8.06
CA ILE A 187 -5.05 -30.18 8.49
C ILE A 187 -4.84 -28.67 8.43
N ILE A 188 -3.86 -28.18 9.21
CA ILE A 188 -3.48 -26.77 9.26
C ILE A 188 -2.06 -26.59 8.73
N LEU A 189 -1.87 -25.74 7.72
CA LEU A 189 -0.57 -25.38 7.14
C LEU A 189 -0.56 -23.92 6.69
N PRO A 190 0.61 -23.24 6.64
CA PRO A 190 0.78 -21.99 5.91
C PRO A 190 0.59 -22.21 4.42
N LYS A 191 -0.30 -21.45 3.78
CA LYS A 191 -0.81 -21.79 2.44
C LYS A 191 0.22 -21.60 1.32
N THR A 192 1.06 -20.58 1.38
CA THR A 192 2.04 -20.30 0.33
C THR A 192 3.32 -21.11 0.53
N MET A 193 3.75 -21.27 1.80
CA MET A 193 4.93 -22.08 2.14
C MET A 193 4.79 -23.53 1.67
N TYR A 194 3.56 -24.04 1.65
CA TYR A 194 3.23 -25.42 1.25
C TYR A 194 2.31 -25.47 0.02
N LEU A 195 2.42 -24.45 -0.84
CA LEU A 195 1.63 -24.32 -2.06
C LEU A 195 1.80 -25.54 -3.00
N LYS A 196 3.02 -26.06 -3.11
CA LYS A 196 3.31 -27.22 -3.92
C LYS A 196 2.48 -28.42 -3.49
N GLU A 197 2.56 -28.77 -2.23
CA GLU A 197 1.87 -29.94 -1.66
C GLU A 197 0.35 -29.80 -1.78
N ILE A 198 -0.18 -28.58 -1.68
CA ILE A 198 -1.60 -28.29 -1.84
C ILE A 198 -2.02 -28.43 -3.29
N VAL A 199 -1.23 -27.90 -4.24
CA VAL A 199 -1.56 -27.92 -5.68
C VAL A 199 -1.40 -29.30 -6.31
N GLU A 200 -0.35 -30.05 -5.94
CA GLU A 200 -0.10 -31.41 -6.46
C GLU A 200 -1.13 -32.43 -5.99
N ASN A 201 -1.74 -32.20 -4.82
CA ASN A 201 -2.71 -33.14 -4.26
C ASN A 201 -4.15 -32.68 -4.52
N GLU A 202 -4.78 -33.23 -5.56
CA GLU A 202 -6.15 -32.90 -5.98
C GLU A 202 -7.22 -33.14 -4.91
N LYS A 203 -6.90 -33.92 -3.86
CA LYS A 203 -7.80 -34.18 -2.73
C LYS A 203 -7.72 -33.12 -1.64
N LEU A 204 -6.78 -32.18 -1.71
CA LEU A 204 -6.62 -31.13 -0.74
C LEU A 204 -7.29 -29.84 -1.22
N ASN A 205 -8.20 -29.32 -0.42
CA ASN A 205 -8.89 -28.06 -0.70
C ASN A 205 -8.70 -27.09 0.45
N ILE A 206 -8.31 -25.85 0.16
CA ILE A 206 -8.26 -24.77 1.15
C ILE A 206 -9.70 -24.43 1.53
N SER A 207 -10.06 -24.71 2.77
CA SER A 207 -11.43 -24.56 3.24
C SER A 207 -11.65 -23.34 4.14
N TYR A 208 -10.61 -22.84 4.81
CA TYR A 208 -10.71 -21.66 5.66
C TYR A 208 -9.36 -20.98 5.85
N ASP A 209 -9.34 -19.63 5.83
CA ASP A 209 -8.16 -18.82 6.12
C ASP A 209 -8.12 -18.40 7.59
N ILE A 210 -7.08 -18.79 8.32
CA ILE A 210 -6.82 -18.39 9.71
C ILE A 210 -5.98 -17.12 9.67
N THR A 211 -6.62 -15.96 9.55
CA THR A 211 -5.95 -14.67 9.32
C THR A 211 -5.08 -14.19 10.48
N GLU A 212 -5.34 -14.70 11.67
CA GLU A 212 -4.62 -14.38 12.91
C GLU A 212 -3.33 -15.19 13.08
N MET A 213 -3.21 -16.35 12.42
CA MET A 213 -2.07 -17.24 12.48
C MET A 213 -1.24 -17.10 11.19
N LYS A 214 0.03 -16.68 11.35
CA LYS A 214 0.86 -16.32 10.20
C LYS A 214 2.29 -16.82 10.32
N LYS A 215 2.94 -17.07 9.19
CA LYS A 215 4.40 -17.07 9.02
C LYS A 215 4.80 -15.78 8.29
N TYR A 216 5.97 -15.26 8.62
CA TYR A 216 6.50 -14.03 8.05
C TYR A 216 7.72 -14.35 7.20
N PHE A 217 7.67 -14.02 5.94
CA PHE A 217 8.80 -14.08 5.04
C PHE A 217 9.51 -12.74 5.11
N VAL A 218 10.74 -12.75 5.52
CA VAL A 218 11.50 -11.54 5.83
C VAL A 218 12.87 -11.55 5.17
N LEU A 219 13.41 -10.37 4.92
CA LEU A 219 14.84 -10.18 4.74
C LEU A 219 15.41 -9.75 6.10
N LYS A 220 16.09 -10.69 6.78
CA LYS A 220 16.87 -10.43 7.98
C LYS A 220 18.08 -9.57 7.61
N LEU A 221 18.29 -8.49 8.34
CA LEU A 221 19.42 -7.58 8.12
C LEU A 221 20.51 -7.84 9.17
N GLY A 222 21.78 -7.78 8.70
CA GLY A 222 22.97 -7.91 9.54
C GLY A 222 23.36 -6.61 10.25
N ASP A 223 24.61 -6.54 10.70
CA ASP A 223 25.09 -5.43 11.54
C ASP A 223 25.49 -4.16 10.78
N ASN A 224 25.68 -4.22 9.45
CA ASN A 224 26.10 -3.07 8.66
C ASN A 224 24.96 -2.06 8.47
N LYS A 225 24.93 -1.03 9.32
CA LYS A 225 23.89 0.01 9.32
C LYS A 225 23.71 0.74 7.99
N LYS A 226 24.79 0.92 7.19
CA LYS A 226 24.69 1.59 5.88
C LYS A 226 24.03 0.68 4.86
N LEU A 227 24.46 -0.57 4.76
CA LEU A 227 23.84 -1.56 3.90
C LEU A 227 22.37 -1.79 4.26
N ASN A 228 22.04 -1.82 5.57
CA ASN A 228 20.66 -1.95 6.04
C ASN A 228 19.75 -0.81 5.56
N LYS A 229 20.26 0.43 5.58
CA LYS A 229 19.53 1.59 5.03
C LYS A 229 19.32 1.46 3.52
N ILE A 230 20.34 1.00 2.80
CA ILE A 230 20.26 0.77 1.35
C ILE A 230 19.21 -0.29 1.04
N PHE A 231 19.23 -1.45 1.74
CA PHE A 231 18.21 -2.49 1.59
C PHE A 231 16.79 -1.95 1.83
N LYS A 232 16.57 -1.26 2.97
CA LYS A 232 15.25 -0.71 3.33
C LYS A 232 14.71 0.27 2.28
N LYS A 233 15.56 1.17 1.77
CA LYS A 233 15.16 2.15 0.74
C LYS A 233 14.92 1.49 -0.61
N TYR A 234 15.85 0.61 -1.03
CA TYR A 234 15.75 -0.09 -2.30
C TYR A 234 14.51 -1.00 -2.33
N TYR A 235 14.27 -1.78 -1.25
CA TYR A 235 13.09 -2.63 -1.13
C TYR A 235 11.81 -1.81 -1.21
N LYS A 236 11.71 -0.70 -0.51
CA LYS A 236 10.53 0.15 -0.54
C LYS A 236 10.21 0.66 -1.95
N LYS A 237 11.23 1.03 -2.73
CA LYS A 237 11.07 1.41 -4.13
C LYS A 237 10.65 0.22 -4.98
N TRP A 238 11.39 -0.88 -4.90
CA TRP A 238 11.14 -2.09 -5.67
C TRP A 238 9.76 -2.68 -5.37
N TYR A 239 9.34 -2.66 -4.10
CA TYR A 239 8.00 -3.09 -3.68
C TYR A 239 6.89 -2.30 -4.39
N LYS A 240 7.05 -0.99 -4.48
CA LYS A 240 6.07 -0.13 -5.17
C LYS A 240 6.02 -0.40 -6.68
N ASP A 241 7.18 -0.61 -7.29
CA ASP A 241 7.32 -0.60 -8.75
C ASP A 241 7.23 -2.00 -9.38
N HIS A 242 7.60 -3.07 -8.66
CA HIS A 242 7.82 -4.41 -9.22
C HIS A 242 7.25 -5.58 -8.41
N TYR A 243 6.98 -5.41 -7.11
CA TYR A 243 6.60 -6.52 -6.24
C TYR A 243 5.36 -7.26 -6.73
N GLU A 244 4.32 -6.53 -7.09
CA GLU A 244 3.04 -7.10 -7.48
C GLU A 244 3.14 -7.91 -8.79
N GLU A 245 3.89 -7.41 -9.77
CA GLU A 245 4.19 -8.10 -11.02
C GLU A 245 5.00 -9.37 -10.76
N SER A 246 6.11 -9.26 -10.03
CA SER A 246 6.97 -10.39 -9.66
C SER A 246 6.20 -11.46 -8.87
N PHE A 247 5.42 -11.06 -7.85
CA PHE A 247 4.62 -12.01 -7.09
C PHE A 247 3.61 -12.76 -7.96
N THR A 248 2.89 -12.03 -8.82
CA THR A 248 1.87 -12.57 -9.72
C THR A 248 2.47 -13.58 -10.70
N GLU A 249 3.58 -13.23 -11.33
CA GLU A 249 4.25 -14.10 -12.29
C GLU A 249 4.77 -15.37 -11.62
N ASN A 250 5.46 -15.24 -10.48
CA ASN A 250 6.00 -16.39 -9.74
C ASN A 250 4.90 -17.29 -9.17
N PHE A 251 3.76 -16.71 -8.73
CA PHE A 251 2.61 -17.48 -8.27
C PHE A 251 2.00 -18.30 -9.40
N SER A 252 1.78 -17.68 -10.54
CA SER A 252 1.22 -18.34 -11.73
C SER A 252 2.15 -19.44 -12.25
N ASN A 253 3.45 -19.16 -12.34
CA ASN A 253 4.47 -20.11 -12.77
C ASN A 253 4.57 -21.30 -11.82
N SER A 254 4.51 -21.07 -10.50
CA SER A 254 4.48 -22.13 -9.48
C SER A 254 3.26 -23.03 -9.66
N TYR A 255 2.06 -22.44 -9.84
CA TYR A 255 0.84 -23.21 -10.07
C TYR A 255 0.95 -24.10 -11.31
N PHE A 256 1.35 -23.54 -12.45
CA PHE A 256 1.49 -24.30 -13.71
C PHE A 256 2.54 -25.41 -13.61
N SER A 257 3.67 -25.12 -12.96
CA SER A 257 4.74 -26.11 -12.73
C SER A 257 4.24 -27.27 -11.89
N PHE A 258 3.57 -27.01 -10.75
CA PHE A 258 3.09 -28.06 -9.84
C PHE A 258 1.91 -28.84 -10.41
N LYS A 259 1.08 -28.23 -11.25
CA LYS A 259 0.04 -28.92 -12.02
C LYS A 259 0.55 -29.61 -13.29
N GLN A 260 1.85 -29.48 -13.58
CA GLN A 260 2.49 -30.06 -14.77
C GLN A 260 1.78 -29.64 -16.08
N ILE A 261 1.35 -28.37 -16.15
CA ILE A 261 0.74 -27.80 -17.35
C ILE A 261 1.84 -27.53 -18.38
N TYR A 262 1.73 -28.12 -19.56
CA TYR A 262 2.71 -27.96 -20.64
C TYR A 262 2.66 -26.55 -21.25
N GLU A 263 3.79 -26.11 -21.82
CA GLU A 263 3.89 -24.77 -22.42
C GLU A 263 2.82 -24.50 -23.49
N GLN A 264 2.50 -25.49 -24.31
CA GLN A 264 1.43 -25.34 -25.32
C GLN A 264 0.05 -25.11 -24.68
N GLU A 265 -0.23 -25.75 -23.55
CA GLU A 265 -1.50 -25.57 -22.83
C GLU A 265 -1.54 -24.18 -22.19
N LYS A 266 -0.42 -23.67 -21.64
CA LYS A 266 -0.30 -22.28 -21.12
C LYS A 266 -0.56 -21.27 -22.23
N VAL A 267 0.07 -21.45 -23.41
CA VAL A 267 -0.13 -20.57 -24.56
C VAL A 267 -1.59 -20.58 -25.00
N ASN A 268 -2.22 -21.76 -25.11
CA ASN A 268 -3.63 -21.89 -25.48
C ASN A 268 -4.54 -21.22 -24.45
N PHE A 269 -4.26 -21.42 -23.16
CA PHE A 269 -4.98 -20.81 -22.06
C PHE A 269 -4.89 -19.28 -22.09
N ARG A 270 -3.68 -18.72 -22.25
CA ARG A 270 -3.46 -17.28 -22.23
C ARG A 270 -3.94 -16.57 -23.49
N SER A 271 -3.92 -17.24 -24.65
CA SER A 271 -4.36 -16.65 -25.91
C SER A 271 -5.89 -16.60 -26.07
N LYS A 272 -6.61 -17.36 -25.25
CA LYS A 272 -8.06 -17.40 -25.28
C LYS A 272 -8.67 -16.20 -24.53
N ARG A 273 -9.67 -15.58 -25.16
CA ARG A 273 -10.51 -14.58 -24.50
C ARG A 273 -11.69 -15.27 -23.84
N TYR A 274 -11.85 -15.06 -22.54
CA TYR A 274 -12.95 -15.62 -21.77
C TYR A 274 -14.07 -14.60 -21.61
N SER A 275 -15.30 -15.07 -21.37
CA SER A 275 -16.48 -14.22 -21.26
C SER A 275 -17.29 -14.54 -20.01
N TYR A 276 -17.48 -13.51 -19.18
CA TYR A 276 -18.29 -13.55 -17.98
C TYR A 276 -19.69 -12.99 -18.23
N GLY A 277 -20.73 -13.76 -17.89
CA GLY A 277 -22.11 -13.29 -17.94
C GLY A 277 -22.67 -12.96 -16.56
N PHE A 278 -23.50 -11.92 -16.45
CA PHE A 278 -24.14 -11.59 -15.18
C PHE A 278 -25.52 -10.95 -15.33
N VAL A 279 -26.33 -11.09 -14.30
CA VAL A 279 -27.54 -10.29 -14.03
C VAL A 279 -27.16 -9.25 -12.98
N GLU A 280 -27.57 -7.99 -13.17
CA GLU A 280 -27.26 -6.91 -12.21
C GLU A 280 -27.85 -7.18 -10.84
N TYR A 281 -27.00 -7.53 -9.88
CA TYR A 281 -27.34 -7.91 -8.53
C TYR A 281 -26.29 -7.40 -7.53
N ALA A 282 -26.31 -6.09 -7.26
CA ALA A 282 -25.34 -5.48 -6.34
C ALA A 282 -25.49 -6.03 -4.91
N PRO A 283 -24.40 -6.29 -4.18
CA PRO A 283 -23.02 -5.91 -4.48
C PRO A 283 -22.21 -6.93 -5.32
N PHE A 284 -22.79 -8.07 -5.67
CA PHE A 284 -22.05 -9.08 -6.42
C PHE A 284 -21.66 -8.56 -7.81
N ASP A 285 -22.65 -8.11 -8.59
CA ASP A 285 -22.47 -7.57 -9.93
C ASP A 285 -23.29 -6.30 -10.14
N SER A 286 -22.67 -5.24 -10.61
CA SER A 286 -23.33 -4.00 -10.98
C SER A 286 -22.59 -3.28 -12.09
N LEU A 287 -23.22 -2.28 -12.71
CA LEU A 287 -22.59 -1.42 -13.71
C LEU A 287 -22.53 0.03 -13.24
N LYS A 288 -21.33 0.62 -13.35
CA LYS A 288 -21.11 2.06 -13.20
C LYS A 288 -20.32 2.56 -14.41
N ASN A 289 -20.88 3.53 -15.13
CA ASN A 289 -20.24 4.09 -16.34
C ASN A 289 -19.81 3.02 -17.36
N LYS A 290 -20.66 2.01 -17.59
CA LYS A 290 -20.42 0.85 -18.47
C LYS A 290 -19.27 -0.08 -18.02
N LYS A 291 -18.73 0.10 -16.82
CA LYS A 291 -17.73 -0.79 -16.23
C LYS A 291 -18.42 -1.72 -15.22
N LEU A 292 -18.02 -2.97 -15.21
CA LEU A 292 -18.41 -3.90 -14.15
C LEU A 292 -17.84 -3.39 -12.83
N ILE A 293 -18.61 -3.49 -11.77
CA ILE A 293 -18.22 -3.21 -10.39
C ILE A 293 -18.89 -4.21 -9.45
N GLY A 294 -18.30 -4.46 -8.31
CA GLY A 294 -18.85 -5.36 -7.29
C GLY A 294 -17.83 -6.41 -6.86
N PHE A 295 -18.28 -7.37 -6.07
CA PHE A 295 -17.41 -8.42 -5.55
C PHE A 295 -16.80 -9.27 -6.67
N ASN A 296 -17.60 -9.63 -7.67
CA ASN A 296 -17.15 -10.45 -8.78
C ASN A 296 -16.19 -9.70 -9.71
N ASP A 297 -16.36 -8.40 -9.88
CA ASP A 297 -15.43 -7.57 -10.66
C ASP A 297 -14.00 -7.62 -10.08
N GLU A 298 -13.86 -7.52 -8.75
CA GLU A 298 -12.54 -7.60 -8.11
C GLU A 298 -11.93 -9.00 -8.22
N ILE A 299 -12.74 -10.06 -8.01
CA ILE A 299 -12.30 -11.45 -8.20
C ILE A 299 -11.82 -11.68 -9.64
N ILE A 300 -12.61 -11.25 -10.61
CA ILE A 300 -12.34 -11.48 -12.04
C ILE A 300 -11.12 -10.68 -12.49
N LYS A 301 -10.99 -9.42 -12.08
CA LYS A 301 -9.83 -8.59 -12.40
C LYS A 301 -8.54 -9.15 -11.83
N GLU A 302 -8.57 -9.52 -10.57
CA GLU A 302 -7.39 -10.08 -9.90
C GLU A 302 -6.98 -11.41 -10.53
N PHE A 303 -7.96 -12.30 -10.80
CA PHE A 303 -7.68 -13.55 -11.48
C PHE A 303 -7.17 -13.32 -12.91
N SER A 304 -7.79 -12.40 -13.68
CA SER A 304 -7.34 -12.03 -15.02
C SER A 304 -5.88 -11.56 -15.03
N ARG A 305 -5.50 -10.78 -14.01
CA ARG A 305 -4.13 -10.30 -13.82
C ARG A 305 -3.16 -11.43 -13.46
N ILE A 306 -3.53 -12.28 -12.48
CA ILE A 306 -2.69 -13.39 -12.02
C ILE A 306 -2.50 -14.44 -13.12
N ALA A 307 -3.54 -14.74 -13.85
CA ALA A 307 -3.53 -15.75 -14.90
C ALA A 307 -2.99 -15.23 -16.24
N ASP A 308 -2.79 -13.93 -16.37
CA ASP A 308 -2.40 -13.25 -17.61
C ASP A 308 -3.35 -13.57 -18.78
N ILE A 309 -4.67 -13.37 -18.54
CA ILE A 309 -5.74 -13.65 -19.51
C ILE A 309 -6.68 -12.46 -19.67
N GLU A 310 -7.38 -12.39 -20.79
CA GLU A 310 -8.41 -11.38 -21.03
C GLU A 310 -9.81 -11.96 -20.71
N ILE A 311 -10.55 -11.28 -19.84
CA ILE A 311 -11.93 -11.62 -19.50
C ILE A 311 -12.84 -10.46 -19.86
N SER A 312 -13.77 -10.70 -20.79
CA SER A 312 -14.84 -9.76 -21.14
C SER A 312 -16.09 -10.02 -20.30
N PHE A 313 -17.00 -9.06 -20.20
CA PHE A 313 -18.25 -9.26 -19.46
C PHE A 313 -19.48 -8.83 -20.28
N THR A 314 -20.61 -9.53 -20.04
CA THR A 314 -21.89 -9.25 -20.69
C THR A 314 -23.02 -9.28 -19.68
N LYS A 315 -23.82 -8.20 -19.64
CA LYS A 315 -25.00 -8.08 -18.79
C LYS A 315 -26.24 -8.67 -19.46
N TYR A 316 -26.98 -9.48 -18.73
CA TYR A 316 -28.27 -10.03 -19.12
C TYR A 316 -29.41 -9.39 -18.31
N LYS A 317 -30.63 -9.47 -18.85
CA LYS A 317 -31.80 -8.85 -18.24
C LYS A 317 -32.30 -9.64 -17.01
N ASN A 318 -32.24 -10.96 -17.08
CA ASN A 318 -32.72 -11.92 -16.08
C ASN A 318 -31.92 -13.22 -16.16
N TYR A 319 -32.10 -14.13 -15.20
CA TYR A 319 -31.41 -15.40 -15.13
C TYR A 319 -31.73 -16.32 -16.30
N LYS A 320 -32.97 -16.31 -16.81
CA LYS A 320 -33.37 -17.15 -17.97
C LYS A 320 -32.54 -16.77 -19.21
N ASP A 321 -32.39 -15.49 -19.50
CA ASP A 321 -31.59 -15.01 -20.63
C ASP A 321 -30.09 -15.31 -20.44
N LEU A 322 -29.59 -15.24 -19.21
CA LEU A 322 -28.22 -15.56 -18.83
C LEU A 322 -27.93 -17.04 -19.09
N VAL A 323 -28.74 -17.97 -18.53
CA VAL A 323 -28.55 -19.43 -18.69
C VAL A 323 -28.74 -19.86 -20.13
N LYS A 324 -29.67 -19.24 -20.86
CA LYS A 324 -29.82 -19.46 -22.31
C LYS A 324 -28.54 -19.07 -23.05
N ALA A 325 -27.95 -17.92 -22.75
CA ALA A 325 -26.69 -17.48 -23.38
C ALA A 325 -25.52 -18.42 -23.05
N PHE A 326 -25.49 -18.97 -21.84
CA PHE A 326 -24.51 -19.95 -21.41
C PHE A 326 -24.66 -21.25 -22.19
N ASN A 327 -25.86 -21.79 -22.34
CA ASN A 327 -26.16 -22.99 -23.16
C ASN A 327 -25.83 -22.75 -24.64
N GLU A 328 -26.02 -21.55 -25.16
CA GLU A 328 -25.69 -21.14 -26.53
C GLU A 328 -24.21 -20.84 -26.77
N ASN A 329 -23.34 -21.11 -25.79
CA ASN A 329 -21.88 -20.84 -25.84
C ASN A 329 -21.48 -19.34 -26.03
N LYS A 330 -22.35 -18.42 -25.62
CA LYS A 330 -22.07 -16.96 -25.71
C LYS A 330 -21.26 -16.42 -24.53
N ILE A 331 -21.24 -17.17 -23.42
CA ILE A 331 -20.44 -16.87 -22.22
C ILE A 331 -19.79 -18.16 -21.71
N ASP A 332 -18.64 -18.04 -21.07
CA ASP A 332 -17.89 -19.19 -20.55
C ASP A 332 -18.24 -19.51 -19.10
N PHE A 333 -18.58 -18.48 -18.29
CA PHE A 333 -18.89 -18.67 -16.88
C PHE A 333 -19.75 -17.53 -16.31
N TYR A 334 -20.36 -17.79 -15.14
CA TYR A 334 -21.15 -16.83 -14.38
C TYR A 334 -21.28 -17.23 -12.91
N LEU A 335 -21.56 -16.26 -12.00
CA LEU A 335 -21.90 -16.55 -10.60
C LEU A 335 -23.31 -17.16 -10.52
N ASN A 336 -23.41 -18.37 -9.99
CA ASN A 336 -24.67 -19.12 -9.95
C ASN A 336 -25.49 -18.81 -8.68
N THR A 337 -26.26 -17.74 -8.72
CA THR A 337 -27.31 -17.41 -7.75
C THR A 337 -28.71 -17.84 -8.27
N SER A 338 -28.77 -18.45 -9.46
CA SER A 338 -29.99 -18.90 -10.12
C SER A 338 -30.47 -20.26 -9.61
N SER A 339 -31.77 -20.49 -9.67
CA SER A 339 -32.40 -21.80 -9.47
C SER A 339 -32.51 -22.62 -10.76
N ILE A 340 -32.11 -22.04 -11.88
CA ILE A 340 -32.13 -22.74 -13.19
C ILE A 340 -30.90 -23.62 -13.26
N ASP A 341 -31.12 -24.95 -13.20
CA ASP A 341 -30.10 -25.99 -13.15
C ASP A 341 -30.08 -26.93 -14.37
N LYS A 342 -30.87 -26.58 -15.40
CA LYS A 342 -30.88 -27.31 -16.65
C LYS A 342 -29.88 -26.76 -17.64
N TYR A 343 -28.86 -27.55 -17.92
CA TYR A 343 -27.82 -27.23 -18.88
C TYR A 343 -27.85 -28.23 -20.04
N ASP A 344 -27.68 -27.73 -21.26
CA ASP A 344 -27.56 -28.52 -22.47
C ASP A 344 -26.11 -28.96 -22.74
N LEU A 345 -25.21 -28.70 -21.77
CA LEU A 345 -23.79 -28.98 -21.84
C LEU A 345 -23.24 -29.36 -20.45
N ASP A 346 -22.07 -29.98 -20.43
CA ASP A 346 -21.39 -30.32 -19.20
C ASP A 346 -20.88 -29.05 -18.50
N VAL A 347 -21.07 -28.99 -17.19
CA VAL A 347 -20.71 -27.85 -16.36
C VAL A 347 -19.66 -28.22 -15.32
N TYR A 348 -18.79 -27.27 -15.03
CA TYR A 348 -17.82 -27.30 -13.94
C TYR A 348 -18.22 -26.27 -12.88
N ASN A 349 -18.52 -26.74 -11.69
CA ASN A 349 -18.83 -25.85 -10.56
C ASN A 349 -17.60 -25.67 -9.69
N THR A 350 -17.23 -24.42 -9.46
CA THR A 350 -16.11 -24.08 -8.56
C THR A 350 -16.46 -24.34 -7.10
N VAL A 351 -15.46 -24.22 -6.22
CA VAL A 351 -15.74 -24.07 -4.79
C VAL A 351 -16.67 -22.87 -4.55
N GLY A 352 -17.43 -22.90 -3.46
CA GLY A 352 -18.34 -21.81 -3.12
C GLY A 352 -17.57 -20.51 -2.89
N ALA A 353 -17.92 -19.45 -3.63
CA ALA A 353 -17.34 -18.14 -3.46
C ALA A 353 -17.99 -17.37 -2.30
N TYR A 354 -19.33 -17.50 -2.15
CA TYR A 354 -20.09 -16.77 -1.15
C TYR A 354 -21.08 -17.66 -0.42
N ASP A 355 -21.30 -17.37 0.88
CA ASP A 355 -22.42 -17.96 1.63
C ASP A 355 -23.76 -17.37 1.14
N SER A 356 -24.78 -18.21 1.09
CA SER A 356 -26.15 -17.80 0.75
C SER A 356 -26.90 -17.30 1.99
N ASN A 357 -26.43 -16.22 2.60
CA ASN A 357 -27.09 -15.59 3.75
C ASN A 357 -28.30 -14.76 3.28
N VAL A 358 -29.47 -15.08 3.76
CA VAL A 358 -30.72 -14.48 3.32
C VAL A 358 -31.30 -13.63 4.45
N ALA A 359 -31.76 -12.43 4.11
CA ALA A 359 -32.41 -11.49 5.02
C ALA A 359 -33.90 -11.37 4.68
N ILE A 360 -34.73 -11.59 5.69
CA ILE A 360 -36.15 -11.25 5.66
C ILE A 360 -36.33 -9.84 6.22
N LEU A 361 -36.80 -8.95 5.35
CA LEU A 361 -36.93 -7.52 5.63
C LEU A 361 -38.41 -7.12 5.76
N SER A 362 -38.72 -6.29 6.74
CA SER A 362 -40.00 -5.58 6.82
C SER A 362 -39.77 -4.07 6.93
N LYS A 363 -40.85 -3.30 6.69
CA LYS A 363 -40.87 -1.85 6.97
C LYS A 363 -40.68 -1.60 8.47
N ILE A 364 -39.92 -0.57 8.83
CA ILE A 364 -39.65 -0.23 10.24
C ILE A 364 -40.96 0.07 11.00
N ASP A 365 -41.91 0.70 10.32
CA ASP A 365 -43.17 1.12 10.90
C ASP A 365 -44.22 -0.02 11.00
N ASN A 366 -43.88 -1.23 10.50
CA ASN A 366 -44.77 -2.39 10.59
C ASN A 366 -44.40 -3.31 11.76
N ASP A 367 -45.35 -3.66 12.59
CA ASP A 367 -45.13 -4.59 13.72
C ASP A 367 -45.23 -6.06 13.26
N VAL A 368 -44.43 -6.38 12.24
CA VAL A 368 -44.31 -7.74 11.72
C VAL A 368 -43.32 -8.50 12.60
N LYS A 369 -43.72 -9.64 13.13
CA LYS A 369 -42.89 -10.55 13.93
C LYS A 369 -42.63 -11.81 13.14
N ILE A 370 -41.37 -11.99 12.75
CA ILE A 370 -40.87 -13.18 12.02
C ILE A 370 -39.81 -13.85 12.88
N ASN A 371 -40.09 -15.07 13.31
CA ASN A 371 -39.20 -15.87 14.15
C ASN A 371 -38.52 -16.99 13.40
N SER A 372 -38.97 -17.28 12.18
CA SER A 372 -38.41 -18.25 11.26
C SER A 372 -38.87 -17.92 9.85
N GLU A 373 -38.24 -18.50 8.84
CA GLU A 373 -38.66 -18.44 7.44
C GLU A 373 -40.07 -18.99 7.23
N MET A 374 -40.50 -19.99 8.03
CA MET A 374 -41.83 -20.56 7.95
C MET A 374 -42.93 -19.62 8.42
N SER A 375 -42.59 -18.56 9.17
CA SER A 375 -43.54 -17.52 9.56
C SER A 375 -43.98 -16.62 8.39
N LEU A 376 -43.46 -16.86 7.18
CA LEU A 376 -43.84 -16.12 5.97
C LEU A 376 -45.14 -16.58 5.30
N ASP A 377 -45.73 -17.71 5.71
CA ASP A 377 -46.92 -18.30 5.10
C ASP A 377 -48.10 -17.34 4.94
N ASN A 378 -48.19 -16.32 5.82
CA ASN A 378 -49.29 -15.38 5.84
C ASN A 378 -48.99 -14.02 5.20
N TYR A 379 -47.83 -13.93 4.49
CA TYR A 379 -47.38 -12.68 3.91
C TYR A 379 -47.14 -12.80 2.41
N ASP A 380 -47.42 -11.72 1.68
CA ASP A 380 -46.95 -11.55 0.31
C ASP A 380 -45.47 -11.18 0.33
N VAL A 381 -44.65 -12.09 -0.16
CA VAL A 381 -43.17 -11.98 -0.14
C VAL A 381 -42.65 -11.52 -1.49
N LEU A 382 -41.91 -10.41 -1.49
CA LEU A 382 -41.17 -9.95 -2.67
C LEU A 382 -39.80 -10.61 -2.73
N THR A 383 -39.44 -11.18 -3.87
CA THR A 383 -38.12 -11.75 -4.12
C THR A 383 -37.71 -11.65 -5.60
N LEU A 384 -36.51 -12.09 -5.94
CA LEU A 384 -36.03 -12.17 -7.33
C LEU A 384 -36.49 -13.48 -7.99
N LYS A 385 -36.99 -13.35 -9.20
CA LYS A 385 -37.45 -14.47 -10.03
C LYS A 385 -36.28 -15.34 -10.47
N ASP A 386 -36.54 -16.65 -10.53
CA ASP A 386 -35.57 -17.68 -10.92
C ASP A 386 -34.31 -17.69 -10.04
N SER A 387 -34.36 -17.11 -8.82
CA SER A 387 -33.27 -17.16 -7.85
C SER A 387 -33.32 -18.40 -6.96
N LYS A 388 -32.22 -18.81 -6.37
CA LYS A 388 -32.20 -19.87 -5.34
C LYS A 388 -33.08 -19.52 -4.13
N ILE A 389 -33.21 -18.22 -3.80
CA ILE A 389 -34.11 -17.74 -2.74
C ILE A 389 -35.58 -18.01 -3.11
N GLU A 390 -36.02 -17.62 -4.32
CA GLU A 390 -37.39 -17.89 -4.77
C GLU A 390 -37.70 -19.39 -4.73
N LYS A 391 -36.80 -20.22 -5.27
CA LYS A 391 -36.95 -21.68 -5.25
C LYS A 391 -37.13 -22.20 -3.84
N TYR A 392 -36.24 -21.78 -2.90
CA TYR A 392 -36.34 -22.18 -1.50
C TYR A 392 -37.72 -21.82 -0.87
N LEU A 393 -38.17 -20.58 -1.11
CA LEU A 393 -39.47 -20.12 -0.60
C LEU A 393 -40.62 -20.92 -1.19
N THR A 394 -40.62 -21.14 -2.50
CA THR A 394 -41.70 -21.90 -3.18
C THR A 394 -41.70 -23.40 -2.83
N ASP A 395 -40.51 -24.01 -2.68
CA ASP A 395 -40.37 -25.39 -2.22
C ASP A 395 -40.94 -25.56 -0.79
N ASN A 396 -40.87 -24.52 0.05
CA ASN A 396 -41.50 -24.45 1.38
C ASN A 396 -42.92 -23.90 1.36
N LYS A 397 -43.58 -23.84 0.18
CA LYS A 397 -44.96 -23.40 -0.02
C LYS A 397 -45.25 -21.93 0.35
N ILE A 398 -44.26 -21.10 0.45
CA ILE A 398 -44.39 -19.67 0.72
C ILE A 398 -44.78 -18.94 -0.57
N SER A 399 -45.86 -18.14 -0.54
CA SER A 399 -46.28 -17.37 -1.70
C SER A 399 -45.32 -16.25 -2.01
N THR A 400 -44.88 -16.19 -3.25
CA THR A 400 -43.90 -15.17 -3.68
C THR A 400 -44.44 -14.31 -4.81
N LYS A 401 -44.12 -13.02 -4.74
CA LYS A 401 -44.23 -12.05 -5.83
C LYS A 401 -42.86 -11.71 -6.31
N SER A 402 -42.48 -12.24 -7.47
CA SER A 402 -41.13 -12.18 -7.97
C SER A 402 -40.92 -11.20 -9.11
N PHE A 403 -39.71 -10.67 -9.26
CA PHE A 403 -39.31 -9.71 -10.27
C PHE A 403 -38.00 -10.13 -10.97
N ASP A 404 -37.93 -9.86 -12.27
CA ASP A 404 -36.81 -10.27 -13.13
C ASP A 404 -35.45 -9.66 -12.73
N ASN A 405 -35.45 -8.55 -11.99
CA ASN A 405 -34.21 -7.88 -11.57
C ASN A 405 -34.41 -7.02 -10.31
N LEU A 406 -33.32 -6.83 -9.59
CA LEU A 406 -33.28 -6.08 -8.32
C LEU A 406 -33.81 -4.65 -8.45
N LYS A 407 -33.52 -3.96 -9.55
CA LYS A 407 -34.00 -2.58 -9.77
C LYS A 407 -35.52 -2.50 -9.79
N THR A 408 -36.19 -3.46 -10.43
CA THR A 408 -37.66 -3.54 -10.46
C THR A 408 -38.20 -3.89 -9.09
N LEU A 409 -37.60 -4.87 -8.39
CA LEU A 409 -37.96 -5.25 -7.02
C LEU A 409 -37.89 -4.02 -6.09
N LEU A 410 -36.77 -3.30 -6.09
CA LEU A 410 -36.60 -2.12 -5.25
C LEU A 410 -37.55 -0.97 -5.59
N LYS A 411 -38.01 -0.85 -6.83
CA LYS A 411 -39.07 0.11 -7.19
C LYS A 411 -40.43 -0.30 -6.64
N LYS A 412 -40.76 -1.60 -6.65
CA LYS A 412 -42.00 -2.18 -6.26
C LYS A 412 -42.08 -2.59 -4.78
N LYS A 413 -41.04 -2.36 -4.01
CA LYS A 413 -40.96 -2.73 -2.58
C LYS A 413 -42.07 -2.19 -1.69
N LYS A 414 -42.79 -1.16 -2.13
CA LYS A 414 -43.94 -0.61 -1.40
C LYS A 414 -45.22 -1.46 -1.52
N ASP A 415 -45.25 -2.35 -2.54
CA ASP A 415 -46.44 -3.15 -2.85
C ASP A 415 -46.64 -4.33 -1.89
N THR A 416 -45.62 -4.64 -1.05
CA THR A 416 -45.68 -5.69 -0.05
C THR A 416 -45.03 -5.22 1.26
N ASP A 417 -45.30 -5.94 2.35
CA ASP A 417 -44.70 -5.68 3.66
C ASP A 417 -43.36 -6.39 3.85
N ILE A 418 -43.11 -7.50 3.12
CA ILE A 418 -41.96 -8.36 3.27
C ILE A 418 -41.14 -8.41 1.97
N ILE A 419 -39.83 -8.29 2.13
CA ILE A 419 -38.82 -8.49 1.08
C ILE A 419 -37.86 -9.55 1.55
N VAL A 420 -37.55 -10.52 0.71
CA VAL A 420 -36.54 -11.55 0.97
C VAL A 420 -35.46 -11.47 -0.10
N VAL A 421 -34.24 -11.15 0.33
CA VAL A 421 -33.06 -10.96 -0.53
C VAL A 421 -31.80 -11.41 0.21
N ASP A 422 -30.67 -11.51 -0.48
CA ASP A 422 -29.38 -11.73 0.18
C ASP A 422 -29.08 -10.59 1.17
N LYS A 423 -28.46 -10.94 2.28
CA LYS A 423 -28.06 -9.99 3.32
C LYS A 423 -27.15 -8.90 2.76
N GLU A 424 -26.26 -9.25 1.85
CA GLU A 424 -25.34 -8.33 1.16
C GLU A 424 -26.10 -7.25 0.35
N VAL A 425 -27.24 -7.61 -0.22
CA VAL A 425 -28.13 -6.64 -0.90
C VAL A 425 -28.69 -5.64 0.12
N TYR A 426 -29.17 -6.12 1.26
CA TYR A 426 -29.66 -5.22 2.34
C TYR A 426 -28.52 -4.31 2.80
N ASP A 427 -27.36 -4.85 3.15
CA ASP A 427 -26.18 -4.09 3.58
C ASP A 427 -25.82 -2.98 2.58
N THR A 428 -25.97 -3.26 1.27
CA THR A 428 -25.69 -2.30 0.21
C THR A 428 -26.71 -1.16 0.13
N TYR A 429 -27.98 -1.44 0.40
CA TYR A 429 -29.08 -0.49 0.20
C TYR A 429 -29.72 0.07 1.47
N MET A 430 -29.27 -0.36 2.67
CA MET A 430 -29.86 0.02 3.95
C MET A 430 -29.83 1.53 4.23
N TYR A 431 -28.83 2.24 3.68
CA TYR A 431 -28.77 3.72 3.79
C TYR A 431 -29.38 4.45 2.58
N SER A 432 -29.99 3.74 1.65
CA SER A 432 -30.57 4.32 0.43
C SER A 432 -31.98 3.79 0.17
N SER A 433 -32.10 2.88 -0.79
CA SER A 433 -33.40 2.35 -1.21
C SER A 433 -34.12 1.56 -0.11
N LEU A 434 -33.40 0.94 0.82
CA LEU A 434 -33.95 0.12 1.90
C LEU A 434 -33.87 0.81 3.28
N LYS A 435 -33.65 2.12 3.35
CA LYS A 435 -33.49 2.87 4.62
C LYS A 435 -34.67 2.75 5.60
N ASN A 436 -35.87 2.48 5.08
CA ASN A 436 -37.08 2.32 5.91
C ASN A 436 -37.41 0.83 6.17
N TYR A 437 -36.48 -0.07 5.92
CA TYR A 437 -36.60 -1.50 6.16
C TYR A 437 -35.59 -1.95 7.22
N ARG A 438 -35.99 -2.95 8.00
CA ARG A 438 -35.15 -3.62 8.99
C ARG A 438 -35.06 -5.12 8.71
N ILE A 439 -34.03 -5.78 9.14
CA ILE A 439 -33.93 -7.23 9.18
C ILE A 439 -34.78 -7.73 10.36
N ASN A 440 -35.72 -8.61 10.07
CA ASN A 440 -36.46 -9.33 11.11
C ASN A 440 -35.82 -10.68 11.40
N TYR A 441 -35.38 -11.38 10.37
CA TYR A 441 -34.79 -12.70 10.50
C TYR A 441 -33.69 -12.92 9.46
N LEU A 442 -32.67 -13.68 9.84
CA LEU A 442 -31.57 -14.12 8.97
C LEU A 442 -31.55 -15.64 8.93
N PHE A 443 -31.43 -16.19 7.78
CA PHE A 443 -31.23 -17.64 7.59
C PHE A 443 -30.24 -17.91 6.47
N ASN A 444 -29.78 -19.17 6.36
CA ASN A 444 -28.88 -19.58 5.31
C ASN A 444 -29.56 -20.70 4.48
N LEU A 445 -29.40 -20.65 3.17
CA LEU A 445 -29.94 -21.71 2.29
C LEU A 445 -29.20 -23.05 2.42
N ASN A 446 -28.20 -23.14 3.33
CA ASN A 446 -27.33 -24.31 3.51
C ASN A 446 -26.57 -24.71 2.24
N ASN A 447 -26.33 -23.73 1.37
CA ASN A 447 -25.50 -23.87 0.19
C ASN A 447 -24.61 -22.63 0.03
N THR A 448 -23.73 -22.66 -0.97
CA THR A 448 -22.89 -21.51 -1.33
C THR A 448 -23.19 -21.11 -2.78
N TYR A 449 -22.92 -19.85 -3.07
CA TYR A 449 -22.89 -19.39 -4.46
C TYR A 449 -21.50 -19.68 -5.02
N ASN A 450 -21.47 -20.44 -6.10
CA ASN A 450 -20.28 -20.83 -6.85
C ASN A 450 -20.31 -20.25 -8.26
N PHE A 451 -19.18 -20.25 -8.93
CA PHE A 451 -19.19 -19.99 -10.36
C PHE A 451 -19.48 -21.29 -11.11
N THR A 452 -20.35 -21.18 -12.10
CA THR A 452 -20.65 -22.26 -13.05
C THR A 452 -19.95 -21.95 -14.36
N ASN A 453 -19.05 -22.84 -14.76
CA ASN A 453 -18.19 -22.72 -15.92
C ASN A 453 -18.54 -23.82 -16.93
N ARG A 454 -18.28 -23.61 -18.21
CA ARG A 454 -18.39 -24.63 -19.23
C ARG A 454 -17.29 -25.67 -19.07
N SER A 455 -17.69 -26.96 -19.01
CA SER A 455 -16.77 -28.10 -18.87
C SER A 455 -16.39 -28.65 -20.23
N ILE A 456 -15.60 -27.89 -21.00
CA ILE A 456 -15.03 -28.32 -22.29
C ILE A 456 -13.51 -28.44 -22.17
N SER A 457 -12.89 -29.24 -23.06
CA SER A 457 -11.43 -29.47 -23.04
C SER A 457 -10.61 -28.18 -23.01
N ASP A 458 -11.01 -27.21 -23.84
CA ASP A 458 -10.32 -25.92 -23.97
C ASP A 458 -10.46 -25.02 -22.73
N ASN A 459 -11.35 -25.35 -21.79
CA ASN A 459 -11.55 -24.64 -20.54
C ASN A 459 -10.95 -25.36 -19.33
N LYS A 460 -10.37 -26.54 -19.50
CA LYS A 460 -9.88 -27.35 -18.38
C LYS A 460 -8.90 -26.55 -17.48
N VAL A 461 -7.86 -25.96 -18.07
CA VAL A 461 -6.86 -25.16 -17.32
C VAL A 461 -7.52 -23.96 -16.64
N PHE A 462 -8.42 -23.26 -17.34
CA PHE A 462 -9.18 -22.14 -16.76
C PHE A 462 -10.00 -22.61 -15.55
N ASN A 463 -10.77 -23.69 -15.69
CA ASN A 463 -11.65 -24.18 -14.63
C ASN A 463 -10.87 -24.58 -13.38
N GLU A 464 -9.80 -25.35 -13.56
CA GLU A 464 -8.96 -25.81 -12.43
C GLU A 464 -8.20 -24.67 -11.76
N TYR A 465 -7.66 -23.72 -12.56
CA TYR A 465 -6.89 -22.61 -11.99
C TYR A 465 -7.81 -21.59 -11.32
N PHE A 466 -8.95 -21.27 -11.91
CA PHE A 466 -9.93 -20.37 -11.31
C PHE A 466 -10.52 -20.95 -10.01
N ASP A 467 -10.82 -22.24 -10.00
CA ASP A 467 -11.29 -22.95 -8.81
C ASP A 467 -10.25 -22.94 -7.68
N PHE A 468 -9.00 -23.25 -8.01
CA PHE A 468 -7.88 -23.15 -7.07
C PHE A 468 -7.70 -21.72 -6.55
N TYR A 469 -7.73 -20.72 -7.44
CA TYR A 469 -7.63 -19.32 -7.07
C TYR A 469 -8.74 -18.92 -6.08
N LEU A 470 -9.98 -19.31 -6.33
CA LEU A 470 -11.10 -19.04 -5.42
C LEU A 470 -10.91 -19.72 -4.06
N SER A 471 -10.37 -20.93 -4.03
CA SER A 471 -10.06 -21.61 -2.77
C SER A 471 -8.95 -20.90 -2.00
N TYR A 472 -7.94 -20.39 -2.70
CA TYR A 472 -6.80 -19.66 -2.14
C TYR A 472 -7.18 -18.24 -1.67
N LEU A 473 -8.15 -17.60 -2.32
CA LEU A 473 -8.57 -16.22 -2.04
C LEU A 473 -9.29 -16.11 -0.70
N ASN A 474 -8.91 -15.11 0.11
CA ASN A 474 -9.70 -14.71 1.27
C ASN A 474 -10.85 -13.78 0.86
N VAL A 475 -11.99 -14.36 0.52
CA VAL A 475 -13.19 -13.63 0.06
C VAL A 475 -13.68 -12.60 1.08
N ASN A 476 -13.62 -12.89 2.38
CA ASN A 476 -14.05 -11.96 3.44
C ASN A 476 -13.24 -10.65 3.46
N SER A 477 -11.95 -10.72 3.15
CA SER A 477 -11.12 -9.51 3.06
C SER A 477 -11.45 -8.68 1.82
N LEU A 478 -11.69 -9.36 0.70
CA LEU A 478 -12.10 -8.74 -0.56
C LEU A 478 -13.46 -8.05 -0.41
N GLU A 479 -14.45 -8.71 0.17
CA GLU A 479 -15.77 -8.11 0.42
C GLU A 479 -15.70 -6.84 1.27
N ARG A 480 -14.87 -6.84 2.33
CA ARG A 480 -14.66 -5.64 3.16
C ARG A 480 -14.09 -4.48 2.35
N ASN A 481 -13.11 -4.74 1.48
CA ASN A 481 -12.49 -3.73 0.65
C ASN A 481 -13.46 -3.15 -0.38
N VAL A 482 -14.24 -4.01 -1.04
CA VAL A 482 -15.24 -3.59 -2.03
C VAL A 482 -16.38 -2.81 -1.35
N LYS A 483 -16.89 -3.28 -0.21
CA LYS A 483 -17.89 -2.55 0.58
C LYS A 483 -17.36 -1.16 0.94
N TYR A 484 -16.12 -1.06 1.43
CA TYR A 484 -15.50 0.23 1.74
C TYR A 484 -15.42 1.17 0.52
N THR A 485 -14.99 0.69 -0.63
CA THR A 485 -14.90 1.49 -1.86
C THR A 485 -16.28 1.92 -2.37
N MET A 486 -17.27 1.02 -2.36
CA MET A 486 -18.66 1.35 -2.76
C MET A 486 -19.30 2.38 -1.82
N PHE A 487 -19.02 2.33 -0.51
CA PHE A 487 -19.49 3.34 0.46
C PHE A 487 -18.71 4.65 0.32
N LYS A 488 -17.41 4.62 0.12
CA LYS A 488 -16.57 5.80 -0.10
C LYS A 488 -17.04 6.60 -1.31
N ASP A 489 -17.35 5.92 -2.40
CA ASP A 489 -17.88 6.55 -3.62
C ASP A 489 -19.24 7.22 -3.38
N LYS A 490 -20.10 6.64 -2.53
CA LYS A 490 -21.39 7.27 -2.15
C LYS A 490 -21.20 8.51 -1.27
N ILE A 491 -20.17 8.54 -0.44
CA ILE A 491 -19.82 9.70 0.39
C ILE A 491 -19.19 10.80 -0.46
N THR A 492 -18.36 10.43 -1.45
CA THR A 492 -17.70 11.39 -2.36
C THR A 492 -18.64 11.93 -3.45
N ASP A 493 -19.72 11.22 -3.78
CA ASP A 493 -20.75 11.74 -4.72
C ASP A 493 -21.62 12.86 -4.11
N ASN A 494 -21.40 13.24 -2.87
CA ASN A 494 -21.94 14.46 -2.29
C ASN A 494 -21.24 15.74 -2.83
N LYS A 495 -21.08 15.83 -4.17
CA LYS A 495 -20.62 17.05 -4.84
C LYS A 495 -21.45 18.26 -4.43
N LEU A 496 -22.73 18.05 -4.14
CA LEU A 496 -23.62 19.08 -3.64
C LEU A 496 -23.21 19.53 -2.22
N LEU A 497 -22.87 18.60 -1.33
CA LEU A 497 -22.46 18.88 0.05
C LEU A 497 -21.09 19.56 0.10
N ILE A 498 -20.17 19.12 -0.74
CA ILE A 498 -18.87 19.77 -0.95
C ILE A 498 -19.06 21.16 -1.56
N GLY A 499 -19.97 21.30 -2.52
CA GLY A 499 -20.33 22.60 -3.11
C GLY A 499 -20.96 23.55 -2.08
N ILE A 500 -21.84 23.06 -1.21
CA ILE A 500 -22.44 23.84 -0.11
C ILE A 500 -21.37 24.21 0.92
N LEU A 501 -20.46 23.30 1.29
CA LEU A 501 -19.35 23.57 2.22
C LEU A 501 -18.39 24.63 1.65
N LEU A 502 -18.03 24.52 0.37
CA LEU A 502 -17.20 25.51 -0.32
C LEU A 502 -17.93 26.86 -0.41
N PHE A 503 -19.26 26.86 -0.67
CA PHE A 503 -20.06 28.07 -0.69
C PHE A 503 -20.15 28.73 0.67
N LEU A 504 -20.34 27.96 1.77
CA LEU A 504 -20.31 28.46 3.15
C LEU A 504 -18.95 29.03 3.55
N ILE A 505 -17.86 28.37 3.13
CA ILE A 505 -16.49 28.87 3.33
C ILE A 505 -16.30 30.20 2.59
N LEU A 506 -16.77 30.33 1.35
CA LEU A 506 -16.75 31.58 0.58
C LEU A 506 -17.58 32.67 1.22
N LEU A 507 -18.75 32.35 1.79
CA LEU A 507 -19.56 33.30 2.54
C LEU A 507 -18.88 33.78 3.83
N ILE A 508 -18.21 32.88 4.56
CA ILE A 508 -17.44 33.22 5.76
C ILE A 508 -16.26 34.13 5.38
N ILE A 509 -15.55 33.80 4.31
CA ILE A 509 -14.44 34.62 3.79
C ILE A 509 -14.96 35.99 3.32
N GLY A 510 -16.08 36.01 2.61
CA GLY A 510 -16.72 37.26 2.18
C GLY A 510 -17.19 38.12 3.33
N SER A 511 -17.76 37.52 4.41
CA SER A 511 -18.18 38.22 5.60
C SER A 511 -17.01 38.74 6.45
N THR A 512 -15.93 37.99 6.56
CA THR A 512 -14.70 38.45 7.23
C THR A 512 -14.01 39.58 6.46
N ILE A 513 -13.98 39.50 5.12
CA ILE A 513 -13.44 40.58 4.28
C ILE A 513 -14.31 41.85 4.41
N THR A 514 -15.66 41.73 4.44
CA THR A 514 -16.53 42.87 4.63
C THR A 514 -16.42 43.46 6.04
N LEU A 515 -16.20 42.64 7.06
CA LEU A 515 -15.95 43.06 8.44
C LEU A 515 -14.64 43.82 8.53
N ILE A 516 -13.55 43.33 7.94
CA ILE A 516 -12.23 43.94 7.84
C ILE A 516 -12.30 45.28 7.05
N LEU A 517 -13.13 45.33 6.01
CA LEU A 517 -13.33 46.55 5.22
C LEU A 517 -14.18 47.63 5.92
N LYS A 518 -15.10 47.20 6.83
CA LYS A 518 -15.91 48.10 7.66
C LYS A 518 -15.14 48.62 8.91
N LEU A 519 -14.22 47.84 9.41
CA LEU A 519 -13.29 48.27 10.45
C LEU A 519 -12.20 49.14 9.78
N LYS A 520 -12.44 50.44 9.61
CA LYS A 520 -11.39 51.36 9.17
C LYS A 520 -10.29 51.42 10.23
N PRO A 521 -9.07 50.91 9.99
CA PRO A 521 -7.98 51.21 10.87
C PRO A 521 -7.51 52.65 10.62
N LYS A 522 -7.57 53.48 11.62
CA LYS A 522 -6.70 54.67 11.68
C LYS A 522 -5.29 54.15 11.44
N LYS A 523 -4.56 54.77 10.51
CA LYS A 523 -3.16 54.52 10.25
C LYS A 523 -2.36 54.69 11.56
N GLN A 524 -2.17 53.60 12.29
CA GLN A 524 -1.05 53.48 13.23
C GLN A 524 0.02 52.67 12.52
N LYS A 525 1.16 53.29 12.31
CA LYS A 525 2.39 52.58 11.98
C LYS A 525 2.70 51.67 13.19
N LEU A 526 2.43 50.37 13.05
CA LEU A 526 2.91 49.39 14.02
C LEU A 526 4.44 49.31 13.89
N PRO A 527 5.18 49.48 14.96
CA PRO A 527 6.60 49.21 14.93
C PRO A 527 6.77 47.69 14.78
N VAL A 528 7.54 47.25 13.79
CA VAL A 528 8.02 45.90 13.68
C VAL A 528 8.69 45.55 15.00
N SER A 529 8.19 44.52 15.68
CA SER A 529 8.68 44.10 16.99
C SER A 529 10.20 43.86 16.92
N LYS A 530 10.93 44.49 17.87
CA LYS A 530 12.38 44.28 18.03
C LYS A 530 12.74 42.80 18.28
N GLU A 531 11.82 42.01 18.82
CA GLU A 531 12.04 40.63 19.20
C GLU A 531 12.19 39.69 18.00
N ASP A 532 11.42 39.88 16.90
CA ASP A 532 11.54 39.04 15.70
C ASP A 532 12.85 39.28 14.92
N LYS A 533 13.41 40.44 14.99
CA LYS A 533 14.72 40.73 14.38
C LYS A 533 15.88 40.10 15.14
N LEU A 534 15.77 39.95 16.46
CA LEU A 534 16.83 39.39 17.33
C LEU A 534 16.97 37.87 17.18
N LYS A 535 15.93 37.17 16.77
CA LYS A 535 15.94 35.70 16.64
C LYS A 535 16.92 35.19 15.57
N TYR A 536 17.11 35.93 14.47
CA TYR A 536 17.86 35.48 13.30
C TYR A 536 19.10 36.29 12.95
N ILE A 537 19.44 37.28 13.75
CA ILE A 537 20.58 38.18 13.54
C ILE A 537 21.63 37.90 14.58
N ASP A 538 22.91 37.83 14.20
CA ASP A 538 24.05 37.78 15.08
C ASP A 538 24.34 39.18 15.63
N MET A 539 24.41 39.29 16.94
CA MET A 539 24.52 40.59 17.63
C MET A 539 25.89 41.27 17.46
N LEU A 540 26.93 40.50 17.17
CA LEU A 540 28.28 41.00 16.98
C LEU A 540 28.50 41.54 15.56
N THR A 541 28.02 40.80 14.55
CA THR A 541 28.33 41.04 13.15
C THR A 541 27.16 41.61 12.34
N SER A 542 25.93 41.55 12.89
CA SER A 542 24.68 41.88 12.18
C SER A 542 24.39 41.01 10.95
N LEU A 543 25.15 39.96 10.72
CA LEU A 543 24.84 38.93 9.73
C LEU A 543 23.73 38.00 10.25
N LYS A 544 23.25 37.10 9.41
CA LYS A 544 22.36 36.02 9.83
C LYS A 544 23.07 35.11 10.84
N ASN A 545 22.34 34.55 11.81
CA ASN A 545 22.90 33.68 12.84
C ASN A 545 22.60 32.19 12.55
N ARG A 546 23.10 31.31 13.42
CA ARG A 546 22.90 29.87 13.33
C ARG A 546 21.42 29.43 13.34
N ASN A 547 20.53 30.15 14.05
CA ASN A 547 19.10 29.84 14.03
C ASN A 547 18.50 30.08 12.65
N TYR A 548 18.97 31.13 11.94
CA TYR A 548 18.58 31.36 10.55
C TYR A 548 19.04 30.20 9.63
N LEU A 549 20.28 29.72 9.81
CA LEU A 549 20.79 28.58 9.05
C LEU A 549 19.90 27.35 9.24
N ASN A 550 19.66 26.97 10.50
CA ASN A 550 18.87 25.79 10.83
C ASN A 550 17.46 25.83 10.19
N ASP A 551 16.81 26.99 10.24
CA ASP A 551 15.48 27.19 9.66
C ASP A 551 15.50 27.31 8.10
N SER A 552 16.70 27.51 7.51
CA SER A 552 16.88 27.73 6.06
C SER A 552 17.34 26.48 5.31
N ILE A 553 18.00 25.51 5.95
CA ILE A 553 18.51 24.30 5.32
C ILE A 553 17.42 23.57 4.55
N GLU A 554 16.26 23.32 5.17
CA GLU A 554 15.14 22.67 4.51
C GLU A 554 14.60 23.46 3.30
N LYS A 555 14.66 24.77 3.34
CA LYS A 555 14.23 25.64 2.23
C LYS A 555 15.22 25.61 1.08
N TRP A 556 16.53 25.57 1.38
CA TRP A 556 17.60 25.50 0.41
C TRP A 556 17.62 24.14 -0.30
N ASP A 557 17.42 23.02 0.44
CA ASP A 557 17.26 21.69 -0.11
C ASP A 557 16.05 21.59 -1.06
N ASN A 558 14.97 22.27 -0.71
CA ASN A 558 13.72 22.23 -1.49
C ASN A 558 13.63 23.30 -2.57
N SER A 559 14.68 24.12 -2.79
CA SER A 559 14.62 25.22 -3.76
C SER A 559 14.46 24.75 -5.21
N GLY A 560 14.98 23.55 -5.53
CA GLY A 560 14.94 22.99 -6.90
C GLY A 560 15.79 23.76 -7.91
N ILE A 561 16.60 24.73 -7.46
CA ILE A 561 17.43 25.59 -8.32
C ILE A 561 18.90 25.14 -8.17
N TYR A 562 19.53 24.81 -9.27
CA TYR A 562 20.92 24.33 -9.32
C TYR A 562 21.74 25.10 -10.37
N PRO A 563 23.08 25.12 -10.27
CA PRO A 563 23.89 24.63 -9.15
C PRO A 563 23.76 25.51 -7.90
N GLN A 564 23.98 24.89 -6.72
CA GLN A 564 24.13 25.61 -5.46
C GLN A 564 25.55 25.35 -4.92
N ALA A 565 26.02 26.22 -4.07
CA ALA A 565 27.31 26.05 -3.39
C ALA A 565 27.22 26.46 -1.92
N ILE A 566 27.89 25.69 -1.07
CA ILE A 566 28.21 26.03 0.33
C ILE A 566 29.69 26.36 0.43
N ILE A 567 30.01 27.51 1.04
CA ILE A 567 31.36 27.89 1.33
C ILE A 567 31.46 28.10 2.82
N ILE A 568 32.44 27.47 3.48
CA ILE A 568 32.77 27.67 4.91
C ILE A 568 34.03 28.49 5.00
N VAL A 569 33.99 29.53 5.82
CA VAL A 569 35.08 30.46 6.10
C VAL A 569 35.40 30.45 7.59
N ASP A 570 36.59 30.07 7.99
CA ASP A 570 37.06 30.01 9.37
C ASP A 570 38.24 30.96 9.51
N LEU A 571 38.11 31.97 10.36
CA LEU A 571 39.19 32.95 10.60
C LEU A 571 40.34 32.31 11.39
N ASN A 572 41.56 32.47 10.91
CA ASN A 572 42.74 31.86 11.51
C ASN A 572 43.16 32.62 12.76
N ASN A 573 43.68 31.89 13.74
CA ASN A 573 44.38 32.40 14.94
C ASN A 573 43.57 33.39 15.80
N ILE A 574 42.23 33.36 15.78
CA ILE A 574 41.40 34.23 16.65
C ILE A 574 41.68 33.96 18.13
N ALA A 575 41.92 32.70 18.53
CA ALA A 575 42.30 32.37 19.90
C ALA A 575 43.60 33.05 20.29
N TYR A 576 44.63 32.97 19.40
CA TYR A 576 45.91 33.68 19.64
C TYR A 576 45.73 35.20 19.75
N ILE A 577 44.87 35.80 18.94
CA ILE A 577 44.55 37.24 19.02
C ILE A 577 43.89 37.55 20.35
N ASN A 578 42.95 36.76 20.79
CA ASN A 578 42.26 36.92 22.05
C ASN A 578 43.22 36.85 23.26
N ASP A 579 44.14 35.88 23.21
CA ASP A 579 45.11 35.65 24.30
C ASP A 579 46.17 36.75 24.37
N ASN A 580 46.60 37.32 23.24
CA ASN A 580 47.70 38.31 23.21
C ASN A 580 47.24 39.76 23.13
N TYR A 581 46.05 40.04 22.58
CA TYR A 581 45.54 41.39 22.33
C TYR A 581 44.14 41.63 22.95
N GLY A 582 43.59 40.64 23.62
CA GLY A 582 42.29 40.71 24.31
C GLY A 582 41.10 40.40 23.43
N HIS A 583 39.99 39.97 24.07
CA HIS A 583 38.76 39.58 23.39
C HIS A 583 38.11 40.68 22.55
N GLU A 584 38.28 41.93 22.93
CA GLU A 584 37.77 43.07 22.16
C GLU A 584 38.44 43.17 20.78
N GLU A 585 39.74 42.91 20.72
CA GLU A 585 40.47 42.87 19.43
C GLU A 585 40.03 41.69 18.55
N GLY A 586 39.84 40.51 19.14
CA GLY A 586 39.27 39.37 18.41
C GLY A 586 37.88 39.65 17.86
N ASP A 587 37.03 40.29 18.67
CA ASP A 587 35.69 40.71 18.24
C ASP A 587 35.73 41.75 17.10
N ASN A 588 36.74 42.66 17.12
CA ASN A 588 36.94 43.62 16.05
C ASN A 588 37.36 42.96 14.74
N ILE A 589 38.25 41.95 14.77
CA ILE A 589 38.65 41.20 13.63
C ILE A 589 37.43 40.45 13.05
N ILE A 590 36.59 39.84 13.88
CA ILE A 590 35.38 39.17 13.47
C ILE A 590 34.37 40.12 12.77
N LYS A 591 34.21 41.36 13.33
CA LYS A 591 33.39 42.42 12.71
C LYS A 591 33.96 42.89 11.39
N GLU A 592 35.27 43.05 11.29
CA GLU A 592 35.94 43.45 10.06
C GLU A 592 35.80 42.38 8.97
N ALA A 593 36.00 41.09 9.32
CA ALA A 593 35.76 39.99 8.43
C ALA A 593 34.30 39.91 7.93
N ALA A 594 33.34 40.08 8.84
CA ALA A 594 31.92 40.16 8.48
C ALA A 594 31.63 41.33 7.53
N SER A 595 32.28 42.47 7.70
CA SER A 595 32.19 43.62 6.79
C SER A 595 32.77 43.30 5.40
N ILE A 596 33.89 42.59 5.35
CA ILE A 596 34.51 42.12 4.09
C ILE A 596 33.56 41.14 3.37
N LEU A 597 33.01 40.16 4.08
CA LEU A 597 32.05 39.20 3.53
C LEU A 597 30.82 39.91 2.97
N PHE A 598 30.28 40.90 3.72
CA PHE A 598 29.11 41.67 3.28
C PHE A 598 29.38 42.51 2.02
N ARG A 599 30.56 43.16 1.95
CA ARG A 599 30.96 43.95 0.77
C ARG A 599 31.26 43.07 -0.44
N SER A 600 31.68 41.83 -0.24
CA SER A 600 31.97 40.83 -1.28
C SER A 600 30.71 40.05 -1.72
N GLN A 601 29.57 40.29 -1.09
CA GLN A 601 28.33 39.60 -1.39
C GLN A 601 27.91 39.88 -2.83
N VAL A 602 27.56 38.83 -3.55
CA VAL A 602 26.99 38.89 -4.89
C VAL A 602 25.50 38.55 -4.88
N GLU A 603 24.81 38.75 -5.98
CA GLU A 603 23.37 38.43 -6.04
C GLU A 603 23.12 36.96 -5.72
N ARG A 604 21.97 36.64 -5.15
CA ARG A 604 21.55 35.28 -4.81
C ARG A 604 22.52 34.54 -3.88
N THR A 605 23.10 35.27 -2.92
CA THR A 605 23.92 34.71 -1.85
C THR A 605 23.36 35.07 -0.49
N GLU A 606 23.57 34.17 0.47
CA GLU A 606 23.23 34.39 1.87
C GLU A 606 24.47 34.23 2.75
N LEU A 607 24.60 35.10 3.73
CA LEU A 607 25.74 35.15 4.66
C LEU A 607 25.26 34.83 6.05
N VAL A 608 25.87 33.82 6.67
CA VAL A 608 25.51 33.37 8.02
C VAL A 608 26.78 33.28 8.88
N ARG A 609 26.73 33.76 10.13
CA ARG A 609 27.73 33.41 11.14
C ARG A 609 27.27 32.16 11.88
N THR A 610 27.99 31.06 11.69
CA THR A 610 27.61 29.72 12.21
C THR A 610 28.09 29.54 13.65
N ASN A 611 29.29 30.01 13.94
CA ASN A 611 29.92 29.89 15.27
C ASN A 611 30.99 30.95 15.44
N GLY A 612 31.54 31.16 16.63
CA GLY A 612 32.63 32.06 17.03
C GLY A 612 33.33 32.83 15.90
N ASN A 613 34.24 32.20 15.22
CA ASN A 613 35.04 32.74 14.11
C ASN A 613 34.68 32.15 12.75
N GLU A 614 33.55 31.39 12.65
CA GLU A 614 33.14 30.66 11.44
C GLU A 614 31.95 31.32 10.77
N PHE A 615 31.98 31.37 9.43
CA PHE A 615 30.93 31.88 8.58
C PHE A 615 30.59 30.91 7.50
N LEU A 616 29.33 30.90 7.06
CA LEU A 616 28.85 30.16 5.95
C LEU A 616 28.28 31.10 4.88
N ILE A 617 28.61 30.85 3.63
CA ILE A 617 28.05 31.52 2.46
C ILE A 617 27.31 30.48 1.63
N TYR A 618 26.04 30.72 1.39
CA TYR A 618 25.21 29.93 0.48
C TYR A 618 25.01 30.70 -0.82
N MET A 619 25.25 30.05 -1.97
CA MET A 619 25.16 30.63 -3.30
C MET A 619 24.27 29.78 -4.20
N ILE A 620 23.48 30.40 -5.08
CA ILE A 620 22.59 29.73 -6.05
C ILE A 620 22.89 30.23 -7.46
N GLU A 621 22.86 29.29 -8.43
CA GLU A 621 23.09 29.54 -9.86
C GLU A 621 24.50 30.04 -10.21
N TYR A 622 25.50 29.65 -9.43
CA TYR A 622 26.91 29.87 -9.73
C TYR A 622 27.58 28.54 -10.07
N ASP A 623 28.25 28.46 -11.21
CA ASP A 623 29.08 27.30 -11.54
C ASP A 623 30.35 27.22 -10.68
N GLU A 624 31.01 26.07 -10.70
CA GLU A 624 32.19 25.83 -9.85
C GLU A 624 33.33 26.82 -10.15
N LYS A 625 33.52 27.21 -11.43
CA LYS A 625 34.56 28.19 -11.80
C LYS A 625 34.29 29.55 -11.21
N GLN A 626 33.03 29.96 -11.17
CA GLN A 626 32.58 31.22 -10.57
C GLN A 626 32.76 31.19 -9.07
N VAL A 627 32.40 30.07 -8.40
CA VAL A 627 32.58 29.86 -6.96
C VAL A 627 34.06 29.91 -6.60
N VAL A 628 34.92 29.20 -7.31
CA VAL A 628 36.36 29.23 -7.07
C VAL A 628 36.97 30.62 -7.30
N SER A 629 36.49 31.33 -8.34
CA SER A 629 36.93 32.73 -8.57
C SER A 629 36.49 33.64 -7.45
N TYR A 630 35.29 33.49 -6.92
CA TYR A 630 34.79 34.23 -5.79
C TYR A 630 35.61 33.94 -4.52
N ILE A 631 35.90 32.66 -4.23
CA ILE A 631 36.75 32.25 -3.10
C ILE A 631 38.14 32.85 -3.18
N ARG A 632 38.79 32.90 -4.35
CA ARG A 632 40.11 33.52 -4.53
C ARG A 632 40.10 35.04 -4.18
N LYS A 633 39.08 35.76 -4.66
CA LYS A 633 38.92 37.18 -4.37
C LYS A 633 38.68 37.41 -2.85
N LEU A 634 37.81 36.56 -2.26
CA LEU A 634 37.49 36.64 -0.84
C LEU A 634 38.70 36.33 0.03
N ASN A 635 39.48 35.30 -0.29
CA ASN A 635 40.69 34.92 0.44
C ASN A 635 41.74 36.04 0.37
N LYS A 636 41.88 36.74 -0.76
CA LYS A 636 42.77 37.90 -0.90
C LYS A 636 42.33 39.04 0.03
N ALA A 637 41.03 39.33 0.06
CA ALA A 637 40.50 40.40 0.93
C ALA A 637 40.61 40.06 2.42
N LEU A 638 40.40 38.81 2.82
CA LEU A 638 40.54 38.37 4.21
C LEU A 638 42.02 38.34 4.69
N LYS A 639 42.98 38.20 3.81
CA LYS A 639 44.41 38.36 4.16
C LYS A 639 44.83 39.80 4.51
N GLU A 640 44.03 40.77 4.12
CA GLU A 640 44.24 42.19 4.45
C GLU A 640 43.71 42.57 5.86
N LEU A 641 43.04 41.60 6.57
CA LEU A 641 42.65 41.82 7.96
C LEU A 641 43.84 42.16 8.84
N LYS A 642 43.60 42.98 9.86
CA LYS A 642 44.60 43.33 10.86
C LYS A 642 45.23 42.03 11.41
N HIS A 643 46.54 42.05 11.63
CA HIS A 643 47.39 40.90 11.97
C HIS A 643 47.72 39.92 10.83
N GLY A 644 47.02 39.95 9.67
CA GLY A 644 47.40 39.21 8.45
C GLY A 644 47.22 37.71 8.49
N PHE A 645 46.51 37.13 9.48
CA PHE A 645 46.33 35.70 9.60
C PHE A 645 45.34 35.12 8.58
N GLY A 646 44.44 35.95 8.00
CA GLY A 646 43.47 35.55 6.99
C GLY A 646 42.45 34.52 7.50
N ALA A 647 41.99 33.69 6.58
CA ALA A 647 41.01 32.63 6.86
C ALA A 647 41.30 31.35 6.06
N ALA A 648 40.93 30.24 6.60
CA ALA A 648 40.79 29.00 5.85
C ALA A 648 39.38 28.91 5.20
N ILE A 649 39.33 28.57 3.93
CA ILE A 649 38.08 28.54 3.18
C ILE A 649 37.96 27.16 2.49
N GLY A 650 36.82 26.53 2.67
CA GLY A 650 36.46 25.32 1.95
C GLY A 650 35.10 25.48 1.29
N TYR A 651 34.83 24.69 0.25
CA TYR A 651 33.57 24.76 -0.46
C TYR A 651 33.07 23.40 -0.93
N SER A 652 31.78 23.33 -1.24
CA SER A 652 31.16 22.16 -1.84
C SER A 652 30.02 22.58 -2.75
N MET A 653 29.97 21.93 -3.94
CA MET A 653 28.93 22.17 -4.94
C MET A 653 27.78 21.20 -4.77
N ILE A 654 26.56 21.68 -5.02
CA ILE A 654 25.33 20.90 -5.13
C ILE A 654 24.82 21.07 -6.57
N ASN A 655 25.03 20.07 -7.41
CA ASN A 655 24.72 20.17 -8.85
C ASN A 655 23.35 19.60 -9.21
N ASP A 656 22.77 18.80 -8.31
CA ASP A 656 21.48 18.14 -8.51
C ASP A 656 20.80 17.86 -7.15
N GLU A 657 19.62 17.30 -7.19
CA GLU A 657 18.80 16.96 -6.00
C GLU A 657 19.33 15.79 -5.16
N LEU A 658 20.41 15.14 -5.57
CA LEU A 658 20.96 13.97 -4.88
C LEU A 658 21.83 14.33 -3.68
N LYS A 659 22.37 15.55 -3.65
CA LYS A 659 23.21 16.07 -2.58
C LYS A 659 22.43 17.08 -1.75
N THR A 660 22.37 16.86 -0.44
CA THR A 660 21.70 17.79 0.48
C THR A 660 22.61 18.95 0.86
N VAL A 661 21.99 20.03 1.35
CA VAL A 661 22.72 21.17 1.93
C VAL A 661 23.55 20.73 3.14
N ASP A 662 23.05 19.82 3.98
CA ASP A 662 23.81 19.26 5.10
C ASP A 662 25.05 18.45 4.64
N ASP A 663 24.92 17.66 3.56
CA ASP A 663 26.06 16.96 2.98
C ASP A 663 27.11 17.96 2.47
N ALA A 664 26.66 19.05 1.81
CA ALA A 664 27.54 20.07 1.29
C ALA A 664 28.21 20.89 2.41
N ILE A 665 27.52 21.15 3.52
CA ILE A 665 28.12 21.79 4.72
C ILE A 665 29.24 20.90 5.28
N ASN A 666 28.99 19.59 5.39
CA ASN A 666 29.97 18.65 5.91
C ASN A 666 31.20 18.54 5.00
N GLU A 667 31.01 18.48 3.68
CA GLU A 667 32.11 18.45 2.71
C GLU A 667 32.89 19.75 2.68
N ALA A 668 32.23 20.90 2.65
CA ALA A 668 32.87 22.21 2.69
C ALA A 668 33.67 22.42 3.99
N THR A 669 33.15 21.90 5.12
CA THR A 669 33.86 21.93 6.41
C THR A 669 35.11 21.06 6.37
N LEU A 670 35.04 19.89 5.75
CA LEU A 670 36.20 19.01 5.60
C LEU A 670 37.27 19.65 4.69
N ASP A 671 36.85 20.22 3.55
CA ASP A 671 37.73 20.95 2.63
C ASP A 671 38.40 22.15 3.33
N MET A 672 37.64 22.93 4.10
CA MET A 672 38.17 24.04 4.90
C MET A 672 39.22 23.57 5.93
N ARG A 673 38.99 22.45 6.62
CA ARG A 673 39.96 21.89 7.59
C ARG A 673 41.25 21.45 6.91
N THR A 674 41.16 20.78 5.77
CA THR A 674 42.33 20.38 4.96
C THR A 674 43.16 21.63 4.56
N ASN A 675 42.48 22.66 4.06
CA ASN A 675 43.13 23.95 3.72
C ASN A 675 43.74 24.66 4.93
N LYS A 676 43.15 24.48 6.14
CA LYS A 676 43.68 25.03 7.38
C LYS A 676 44.96 24.36 7.85
N GLU A 677 45.03 23.03 7.73
CA GLU A 677 46.23 22.21 8.04
C GLU A 677 47.36 22.51 7.11
N GLU A 678 47.11 22.70 5.79
CA GLU A 678 48.10 23.10 4.82
C GLU A 678 48.69 24.50 5.05
N LEU A 679 47.94 25.40 5.67
CA LEU A 679 48.39 26.74 6.02
C LEU A 679 49.17 26.79 7.35
N GLN A 680 49.12 25.74 8.17
CA GLN A 680 49.82 25.61 9.45
C GLN A 680 51.15 24.85 9.32
N ASN A 681 51.34 24.06 8.24
CA ASN A 681 52.58 23.42 7.87
C ASN A 681 53.42 24.32 6.93
#